data_59acd6db3c1a65a7c22108c69519747f
#
_entry.id   59acd6db3c1a65a7c22108c69519747f
#
_cell.length_a   1.000
_cell.length_b   1.000
_cell.length_c   1.000
_cell.angle_alpha   90.00
_cell.angle_beta   90.00
_cell.angle_gamma   90.00
#
_symmetry.space_group_name_H-M   'P 1'
#
loop_
_entity.id
_entity.type
_entity.pdbx_description
1 polymer ?
#
loop_
_entity_poly.entity_id
_entity_poly.type
_entity_poly.pdbx_seq_one_letter_code
_entity_poly.pdbx_strand_id
1 'polypeptide(L)'
;MMVSPNGKISLVVSEKGYLLSYQQHSVLEIPSFGYGGSVQKTGKARRVKADYQMLAGKKLHCTNEANEYLLTLDDGIRMVVRLYNDGLAFRYEGVKEPRKERTAYRVPDGTKRWLQEWKDSYEGFFPLETASRKGRYGYPALLEPVDGVFALISEANIERGQSASCLYSENDIYKVVPDETIAGKELDRSPWRVIIVGTLSDVVASTLVTDVSDACKIADTSWIHPGTVSWIYWAYNHGSNDYQIIKKYVDMAVALKLPYVLIDAEWDEMRDSKTIEDAVNYAKEKGVKPLIWYNSSVGWINGAPGPKFRLNKPEDREKEFAWCERIGVAGVKIDFFSGDNQMNMDYCIDLLESAAKHHLLVNFHGATIPRGWQRTWPNLMSTEGVYGAEWYNNVPTFTDKAAAHNATLPFTRNVIGPMDYTPCAFSDSQHPHITSHAHELALTVLFESGLQHLADRPESYLSQPHDVQQFLSTLPTVWDETRLLSGYPGESVVMARRSGKIWYVAGINGTNEEKTLPLDLSFLGQKHGDIVLFGDREERSFFVSLQEEYPTQMTCRPRGGFVLVIHPVNDPLCVNMPLFQTKYTADPSPLVVGDTLFLYTSHDASPEDIPDEKEKNSAGFFMYDWLLWSTTDMVNWTEHGAVASLKDFTWRSRENGAWAIQTVERDGKYYLYAPLHGHGIGVLVSDSPYGPFRDPLGEPLVWQKEHWNDIDPTVFVDDDGQAYMYWGNPHTYWCKLNKDMISVDGPITQLPHIPNYQEGPWFYKRSLTPGEGSKYYLAF
;
A
#
# COMPACT_ATOMS: atom_id res chain seq x y z
N MET A 1 -16.92 -40.22 -0.99
CA MET A 1 -17.04 -38.79 -0.65
C MET A 1 -15.71 -38.32 -0.08
N MET A 2 -15.16 -37.25 -0.64
CA MET A 2 -13.99 -36.53 -0.13
C MET A 2 -14.46 -35.19 0.45
N VAL A 3 -13.91 -34.73 1.58
CA VAL A 3 -14.40 -33.54 2.28
C VAL A 3 -13.25 -32.67 2.76
N SER A 4 -13.51 -31.35 2.87
CA SER A 4 -12.59 -30.40 3.49
C SER A 4 -12.47 -30.60 5.01
N PRO A 5 -11.45 -30.04 5.67
CA PRO A 5 -11.26 -30.13 7.11
C PRO A 5 -12.47 -29.71 7.95
N ASN A 6 -13.13 -28.62 7.54
CA ASN A 6 -14.33 -28.10 8.19
C ASN A 6 -15.64 -28.74 7.72
N GLY A 7 -15.57 -29.67 6.74
CA GLY A 7 -16.73 -30.36 6.19
C GLY A 7 -17.65 -29.55 5.27
N LYS A 8 -17.33 -28.27 5.01
CA LYS A 8 -18.18 -27.40 4.18
C LYS A 8 -18.07 -27.70 2.68
N ILE A 9 -16.91 -28.12 2.21
CA ILE A 9 -16.65 -28.47 0.81
C ILE A 9 -16.56 -29.98 0.68
N SER A 10 -17.26 -30.54 -0.29
CA SER A 10 -17.23 -31.96 -0.60
C SER A 10 -17.14 -32.22 -2.09
N LEU A 11 -16.44 -33.34 -2.43
CA LEU A 11 -16.35 -33.87 -3.77
C LEU A 11 -16.88 -35.30 -3.76
N VAL A 12 -17.97 -35.54 -4.49
CA VAL A 12 -18.71 -36.81 -4.48
C VAL A 12 -18.78 -37.37 -5.89
N VAL A 13 -18.59 -38.68 -6.04
CA VAL A 13 -18.82 -39.38 -7.31
C VAL A 13 -20.31 -39.29 -7.65
N SER A 14 -20.62 -38.88 -8.87
CA SER A 14 -21.95 -38.81 -9.46
C SER A 14 -22.03 -39.62 -10.75
N GLU A 15 -23.25 -39.81 -11.29
CA GLU A 15 -23.45 -40.50 -12.59
C GLU A 15 -22.78 -39.74 -13.76
N LYS A 16 -22.55 -38.44 -13.59
CA LYS A 16 -21.96 -37.56 -14.63
C LYS A 16 -20.51 -37.16 -14.35
N GLY A 17 -19.83 -37.82 -13.38
CA GLY A 17 -18.48 -37.48 -12.99
C GLY A 17 -18.34 -37.25 -11.49
N TYR A 18 -17.84 -36.08 -11.09
CA TYR A 18 -17.69 -35.67 -9.69
C TYR A 18 -18.41 -34.37 -9.44
N LEU A 19 -19.25 -34.36 -8.40
CA LEU A 19 -19.96 -33.16 -7.95
C LEU A 19 -19.17 -32.46 -6.86
N LEU A 20 -18.80 -31.23 -7.10
CA LEU A 20 -18.25 -30.30 -6.11
C LEU A 20 -19.40 -29.53 -5.45
N SER A 21 -19.47 -29.56 -4.11
CA SER A 21 -20.52 -28.89 -3.34
C SER A 21 -19.95 -28.07 -2.21
N TYR A 22 -20.64 -26.97 -1.88
CA TYR A 22 -20.36 -26.11 -0.73
C TYR A 22 -21.61 -26.01 0.14
N GLN A 23 -21.51 -26.42 1.44
CA GLN A 23 -22.62 -26.43 2.38
C GLN A 23 -23.92 -27.07 1.79
N GLN A 24 -23.75 -28.20 1.07
CA GLN A 24 -24.81 -28.94 0.36
C GLN A 24 -25.31 -28.28 -0.96
N HIS A 25 -24.92 -27.05 -1.30
CA HIS A 25 -25.22 -26.45 -2.60
C HIS A 25 -24.29 -27.01 -3.69
N SER A 26 -24.87 -27.41 -4.80
CA SER A 26 -24.11 -27.84 -5.98
C SER A 26 -23.39 -26.66 -6.59
N VAL A 27 -22.05 -26.74 -6.72
CA VAL A 27 -21.21 -25.69 -7.28
C VAL A 27 -20.92 -25.95 -8.76
N LEU A 28 -20.36 -27.08 -9.07
CA LEU A 28 -20.11 -27.53 -10.45
C LEU A 28 -19.87 -29.05 -10.47
N GLU A 29 -19.99 -29.61 -11.66
CA GLU A 29 -19.58 -31.01 -11.92
C GLU A 29 -18.24 -31.04 -12.67
N ILE A 30 -17.44 -32.06 -12.37
CA ILE A 30 -16.22 -32.38 -13.10
C ILE A 30 -16.50 -33.69 -13.88
N PRO A 31 -16.99 -33.57 -15.14
CA PRO A 31 -17.41 -34.75 -15.91
C PRO A 31 -16.25 -35.66 -16.33
N SER A 32 -15.04 -35.11 -16.39
CA SER A 32 -13.84 -35.87 -16.70
C SER A 32 -12.63 -35.30 -15.99
N PHE A 33 -11.80 -36.19 -15.51
CA PHE A 33 -10.47 -35.93 -15.00
C PHE A 33 -9.41 -36.51 -15.92
N GLY A 34 -8.19 -35.99 -15.77
CA GLY A 34 -6.97 -36.62 -16.25
C GLY A 34 -6.85 -36.73 -17.74
N TYR A 35 -6.36 -37.88 -18.15
CA TYR A 35 -5.92 -38.16 -19.51
C TYR A 35 -6.70 -39.32 -20.14
N GLY A 36 -7.81 -39.70 -19.52
CA GLY A 36 -8.74 -40.70 -20.04
C GLY A 36 -8.88 -41.94 -19.18
N GLY A 37 -8.17 -42.05 -18.08
CA GLY A 37 -8.29 -43.13 -17.12
C GLY A 37 -9.48 -42.98 -16.16
N SER A 38 -9.96 -44.11 -15.62
CA SER A 38 -11.00 -44.17 -14.60
C SER A 38 -10.39 -44.36 -13.20
N VAL A 39 -10.98 -43.74 -12.17
CA VAL A 39 -10.49 -43.93 -10.81
C VAL A 39 -10.77 -45.35 -10.32
N GLN A 40 -9.69 -46.10 -10.06
CA GLN A 40 -9.75 -47.47 -9.51
C GLN A 40 -9.69 -47.50 -7.99
N LYS A 41 -8.94 -46.58 -7.39
CA LYS A 41 -8.72 -46.54 -5.95
C LYS A 41 -8.62 -45.15 -5.42
N THR A 42 -9.30 -44.89 -4.32
CA THR A 42 -9.16 -43.66 -3.52
C THR A 42 -8.48 -44.01 -2.20
N GLY A 43 -7.36 -43.34 -1.91
CA GLY A 43 -6.64 -43.46 -0.64
C GLY A 43 -7.41 -42.81 0.52
N LYS A 44 -6.98 -43.12 1.75
CA LYS A 44 -7.48 -42.45 2.93
C LYS A 44 -7.05 -40.98 2.98
N ALA A 45 -7.85 -40.12 3.59
CA ALA A 45 -7.51 -38.74 3.81
C ALA A 45 -6.23 -38.61 4.64
N ARG A 46 -5.34 -37.70 4.21
CA ARG A 46 -4.18 -37.25 4.96
C ARG A 46 -4.29 -35.76 5.19
N ARG A 47 -4.13 -35.28 6.43
CA ARG A 47 -4.11 -33.84 6.72
C ARG A 47 -2.80 -33.24 6.21
N VAL A 48 -2.87 -32.20 5.42
CA VAL A 48 -1.74 -31.39 4.97
C VAL A 48 -1.94 -29.95 5.36
N LYS A 49 -0.84 -29.25 5.68
CA LYS A 49 -0.86 -27.85 6.07
C LYS A 49 0.04 -27.03 5.18
N ALA A 50 -0.39 -25.85 4.84
CA ALA A 50 0.45 -24.77 4.32
C ALA A 50 0.65 -23.76 5.46
N ASP A 51 1.91 -23.38 5.71
CA ASP A 51 2.31 -22.38 6.69
C ASP A 51 3.60 -21.74 6.19
N TYR A 52 3.54 -20.48 5.74
CA TYR A 52 4.66 -19.81 5.11
C TYR A 52 4.52 -18.30 5.16
N GLN A 53 5.66 -17.60 5.02
CA GLN A 53 5.73 -16.16 4.90
C GLN A 53 5.86 -15.74 3.44
N MET A 54 5.10 -14.70 3.07
CA MET A 54 5.26 -13.98 1.81
C MET A 54 6.02 -12.67 2.08
N LEU A 55 6.74 -12.18 1.07
CA LEU A 55 7.40 -10.86 1.14
C LEU A 55 6.49 -9.73 0.65
N ALA A 56 5.51 -10.06 -0.17
CA ALA A 56 4.47 -9.18 -0.66
C ALA A 56 3.17 -9.98 -0.83
N GLY A 57 2.04 -9.29 -0.93
CA GLY A 57 0.75 -9.91 -1.16
C GLY A 57 -0.35 -9.36 -0.27
N LYS A 58 -1.53 -9.92 -0.42
CA LYS A 58 -2.73 -9.56 0.35
C LYS A 58 -2.70 -10.08 1.80
N LYS A 59 -1.75 -10.96 2.11
CA LYS A 59 -1.53 -11.55 3.43
C LYS A 59 -0.09 -12.04 3.53
N LEU A 60 0.67 -11.53 4.48
CA LEU A 60 2.08 -11.89 4.64
C LEU A 60 2.26 -13.28 5.27
N HIS A 61 1.54 -13.60 6.32
CA HIS A 61 1.57 -14.94 6.93
C HIS A 61 0.40 -15.76 6.41
N CYS A 62 0.68 -16.70 5.53
CA CYS A 62 -0.32 -17.57 4.92
C CYS A 62 -0.38 -18.91 5.65
N THR A 63 -1.57 -19.25 6.12
CA THR A 63 -1.85 -20.53 6.75
C THR A 63 -3.10 -21.16 6.14
N ASN A 64 -3.05 -22.41 5.74
CA ASN A 64 -4.20 -23.14 5.24
C ASN A 64 -4.05 -24.65 5.56
N GLU A 65 -5.15 -25.39 5.55
CA GLU A 65 -5.11 -26.83 5.74
C GLU A 65 -6.08 -27.55 4.80
N ALA A 66 -5.70 -28.73 4.37
CA ALA A 66 -6.51 -29.55 3.50
C ALA A 66 -6.54 -31.02 3.95
N ASN A 67 -7.57 -31.71 3.52
CA ASN A 67 -7.57 -33.17 3.43
C ASN A 67 -7.08 -33.55 2.03
N GLU A 68 -5.94 -34.23 1.98
CA GLU A 68 -5.35 -34.76 0.75
C GLU A 68 -5.76 -36.20 0.53
N TYR A 69 -6.17 -36.50 -0.69
CA TYR A 69 -6.55 -37.83 -1.14
C TYR A 69 -5.67 -38.20 -2.36
N LEU A 70 -5.13 -39.41 -2.35
CA LEU A 70 -4.39 -39.94 -3.50
C LEU A 70 -5.32 -40.92 -4.25
N LEU A 71 -5.62 -40.59 -5.49
CA LEU A 71 -6.39 -41.45 -6.40
C LEU A 71 -5.44 -42.12 -7.37
N THR A 72 -5.68 -43.40 -7.62
CA THR A 72 -4.98 -44.18 -8.64
C THR A 72 -5.94 -44.46 -9.78
N LEU A 73 -5.55 -44.13 -11.01
CA LEU A 73 -6.31 -44.38 -12.21
C LEU A 73 -5.90 -45.71 -12.84
N ASP A 74 -6.75 -46.30 -13.68
CA ASP A 74 -6.54 -47.58 -14.37
C ASP A 74 -5.38 -47.56 -15.36
N ASP A 75 -4.97 -46.40 -15.83
CA ASP A 75 -3.81 -46.18 -16.70
C ASP A 75 -2.48 -45.95 -15.94
N GLY A 76 -2.51 -46.11 -14.61
CA GLY A 76 -1.36 -45.96 -13.75
C GLY A 76 -1.01 -44.51 -13.36
N ILE A 77 -1.74 -43.51 -13.87
CA ILE A 77 -1.60 -42.12 -13.47
C ILE A 77 -2.13 -41.95 -12.04
N ARG A 78 -1.43 -41.16 -11.25
CA ARG A 78 -1.86 -40.78 -9.91
C ARG A 78 -2.48 -39.37 -9.99
N MET A 79 -3.54 -39.16 -9.22
CA MET A 79 -4.16 -37.85 -9.04
C MET A 79 -4.10 -37.47 -7.55
N VAL A 80 -3.48 -36.35 -7.26
CA VAL A 80 -3.45 -35.76 -5.93
C VAL A 80 -4.59 -34.75 -5.84
N VAL A 81 -5.51 -34.98 -4.90
CA VAL A 81 -6.68 -34.10 -4.65
C VAL A 81 -6.57 -33.53 -3.27
N ARG A 82 -6.64 -32.21 -3.13
CA ARG A 82 -6.64 -31.47 -1.87
C ARG A 82 -7.93 -30.67 -1.73
N LEU A 83 -8.70 -31.00 -0.70
CA LEU A 83 -9.88 -30.21 -0.30
C LEU A 83 -9.49 -29.32 0.87
N TYR A 84 -9.37 -28.04 0.59
CA TYR A 84 -9.13 -26.98 1.55
C TYR A 84 -10.44 -26.44 2.11
N ASN A 85 -10.39 -25.61 3.15
CA ASN A 85 -11.58 -24.97 3.69
C ASN A 85 -12.18 -23.90 2.77
N ASP A 86 -11.39 -23.42 1.81
CA ASP A 86 -11.72 -22.39 0.82
C ASP A 86 -11.64 -22.88 -0.63
N GLY A 87 -11.49 -24.20 -0.87
CA GLY A 87 -11.50 -24.69 -2.25
C GLY A 87 -10.98 -26.11 -2.46
N LEU A 88 -10.87 -26.43 -3.75
CA LEU A 88 -10.36 -27.68 -4.27
C LEU A 88 -9.12 -27.40 -5.12
N ALA A 89 -8.07 -28.18 -4.91
CA ALA A 89 -6.94 -28.24 -5.83
C ALA A 89 -6.62 -29.69 -6.17
N PHE A 90 -6.27 -29.95 -7.43
CA PHE A 90 -5.83 -31.28 -7.86
C PHE A 90 -4.79 -31.18 -8.97
N ARG A 91 -3.94 -32.21 -9.06
CA ARG A 91 -2.97 -32.37 -10.13
C ARG A 91 -2.75 -33.84 -10.47
N TYR A 92 -2.15 -34.08 -11.60
CA TYR A 92 -1.80 -35.43 -12.10
C TYR A 92 -0.31 -35.69 -12.00
N GLU A 93 0.06 -36.94 -11.68
CA GLU A 93 1.45 -37.34 -11.55
C GLU A 93 1.71 -38.65 -12.34
N GLY A 94 2.86 -38.71 -13.00
CA GLY A 94 3.29 -39.91 -13.74
C GLY A 94 2.61 -40.10 -15.08
N VAL A 95 2.41 -39.04 -15.84
CA VAL A 95 1.92 -39.12 -17.24
C VAL A 95 3.08 -39.50 -18.12
N LYS A 96 3.24 -40.80 -18.39
CA LYS A 96 4.40 -41.41 -19.11
C LYS A 96 4.27 -41.43 -20.62
N GLU A 97 3.08 -41.22 -21.14
CA GLU A 97 2.82 -41.22 -22.58
C GLU A 97 2.20 -39.88 -23.00
N PRO A 98 2.52 -39.42 -24.21
CA PRO A 98 1.89 -38.20 -24.73
C PRO A 98 0.37 -38.34 -24.82
N ARG A 99 -0.35 -37.62 -23.98
CA ARG A 99 -1.81 -37.60 -23.94
C ARG A 99 -2.32 -36.18 -23.78
N LYS A 100 -3.54 -35.92 -24.30
CA LYS A 100 -4.24 -34.63 -24.05
C LYS A 100 -4.99 -34.72 -22.75
N GLU A 101 -4.87 -33.67 -21.92
CA GLU A 101 -5.68 -33.48 -20.72
C GLU A 101 -7.15 -33.36 -21.07
N ARG A 102 -8.02 -34.04 -20.31
CA ARG A 102 -9.48 -34.06 -20.52
C ARG A 102 -10.26 -33.39 -19.39
N THR A 103 -9.58 -32.76 -18.46
CA THR A 103 -10.22 -32.04 -17.35
C THR A 103 -11.24 -31.06 -17.89
N ALA A 104 -12.46 -31.15 -17.37
CA ALA A 104 -13.55 -30.28 -17.76
C ALA A 104 -14.45 -29.96 -16.55
N TYR A 105 -15.08 -28.82 -16.61
CA TYR A 105 -16.01 -28.32 -15.60
C TYR A 105 -17.38 -28.07 -16.27
N ARG A 106 -18.43 -28.66 -15.73
CA ARG A 106 -19.82 -28.35 -16.12
C ARG A 106 -20.43 -27.45 -15.06
N VAL A 107 -20.94 -26.30 -15.47
CA VAL A 107 -21.60 -25.36 -14.56
C VAL A 107 -23.11 -25.55 -14.66
N PRO A 108 -23.85 -25.34 -13.55
CA PRO A 108 -25.32 -25.40 -13.54
C PRO A 108 -25.94 -24.35 -14.47
N ASP A 109 -27.13 -24.66 -14.99
CA ASP A 109 -27.90 -23.72 -15.78
C ASP A 109 -28.20 -22.43 -14.96
N GLY A 110 -28.17 -21.30 -15.62
CA GLY A 110 -28.41 -19.99 -14.99
C GLY A 110 -27.26 -19.44 -14.15
N THR A 111 -26.11 -20.12 -14.10
CA THR A 111 -24.91 -19.62 -13.42
C THR A 111 -24.52 -18.26 -13.96
N LYS A 112 -24.42 -17.27 -13.08
CA LYS A 112 -23.77 -15.99 -13.40
C LYS A 112 -22.26 -16.19 -13.48
N ARG A 113 -21.62 -15.53 -14.44
CA ARG A 113 -20.22 -15.72 -14.71
C ARG A 113 -19.52 -14.45 -15.15
N TRP A 114 -18.30 -14.25 -14.68
CA TRP A 114 -17.41 -13.18 -15.08
C TRP A 114 -16.14 -13.80 -15.66
N LEU A 115 -16.04 -13.77 -16.97
CA LEU A 115 -14.99 -14.41 -17.76
C LEU A 115 -14.42 -13.38 -18.73
N GLN A 116 -13.10 -13.39 -18.90
CA GLN A 116 -12.47 -12.64 -19.98
C GLN A 116 -12.16 -13.56 -21.16
N GLU A 117 -12.35 -13.07 -22.37
CA GLU A 117 -11.86 -13.76 -23.57
C GLU A 117 -10.34 -13.92 -23.46
N TRP A 118 -9.83 -15.09 -23.82
CA TRP A 118 -8.39 -15.36 -23.73
C TRP A 118 -7.61 -14.47 -24.72
N LYS A 119 -6.58 -13.84 -24.23
CA LYS A 119 -5.59 -13.05 -24.96
C LYS A 119 -4.20 -13.38 -24.42
N ASP A 120 -3.18 -13.19 -25.25
CA ASP A 120 -1.78 -13.44 -24.87
C ASP A 120 -1.34 -12.65 -23.63
N SER A 121 -1.86 -11.45 -23.44
CA SER A 121 -1.52 -10.52 -22.37
C SER A 121 -2.58 -10.42 -21.26
N TYR A 122 -3.69 -11.18 -21.36
CA TYR A 122 -4.81 -11.12 -20.40
C TYR A 122 -5.44 -9.73 -20.24
N GLU A 123 -5.30 -8.86 -21.23
CA GLU A 123 -5.87 -7.52 -21.25
C GLU A 123 -7.30 -7.53 -21.82
N GLY A 124 -8.26 -7.81 -20.96
CA GLY A 124 -9.66 -7.88 -21.30
C GLY A 124 -10.59 -7.57 -20.14
N PHE A 125 -11.84 -7.24 -20.45
CA PHE A 125 -12.90 -7.10 -19.46
C PHE A 125 -13.41 -8.45 -18.98
N PHE A 126 -14.07 -8.44 -17.81
CA PHE A 126 -14.81 -9.56 -17.25
C PHE A 126 -16.31 -9.25 -17.27
N PRO A 127 -17.00 -9.34 -18.41
CA PRO A 127 -18.41 -9.04 -18.49
C PRO A 127 -19.24 -10.06 -17.69
N LEU A 128 -20.32 -9.58 -17.07
CA LEU A 128 -21.32 -10.48 -16.49
C LEU A 128 -22.12 -11.16 -17.61
N GLU A 129 -22.14 -12.49 -17.57
CA GLU A 129 -22.94 -13.33 -18.46
C GLU A 129 -23.74 -14.37 -17.68
N THR A 130 -24.90 -14.75 -18.18
CA THR A 130 -25.80 -15.75 -17.59
C THR A 130 -25.90 -17.02 -18.42
N ALA A 131 -25.28 -17.03 -19.59
CA ALA A 131 -25.19 -18.17 -20.48
C ALA A 131 -23.77 -18.35 -20.99
N SER A 132 -23.37 -19.58 -21.29
CA SER A 132 -22.08 -19.85 -21.89
C SER A 132 -22.05 -19.40 -23.36
N ARG A 133 -20.88 -18.89 -23.77
CA ARG A 133 -20.57 -18.70 -25.19
C ARG A 133 -19.45 -19.66 -25.58
N LYS A 134 -19.49 -20.14 -26.80
CA LYS A 134 -18.41 -20.94 -27.37
C LYS A 134 -17.17 -20.06 -27.55
N GLY A 135 -16.04 -20.48 -27.03
CA GLY A 135 -14.79 -19.73 -27.17
C GLY A 135 -13.72 -20.09 -26.14
N ARG A 136 -12.59 -19.40 -26.22
CA ARG A 136 -11.47 -19.53 -25.27
C ARG A 136 -11.55 -18.42 -24.25
N TYR A 137 -11.34 -18.77 -22.99
CA TYR A 137 -11.36 -17.84 -21.85
C TYR A 137 -10.09 -17.97 -21.03
N GLY A 138 -9.57 -16.83 -20.58
CA GLY A 138 -8.43 -16.78 -19.67
C GLY A 138 -8.83 -16.98 -18.22
N TYR A 139 -7.86 -17.32 -17.39
CA TYR A 139 -8.04 -17.34 -15.93
C TYR A 139 -7.90 -15.93 -15.32
N PRO A 140 -8.49 -15.73 -14.10
CA PRO A 140 -9.43 -16.61 -13.44
C PRO A 140 -10.84 -16.52 -14.03
N ALA A 141 -11.65 -17.55 -13.82
CA ALA A 141 -13.05 -17.58 -14.18
C ALA A 141 -13.90 -17.55 -12.89
N LEU A 142 -14.63 -16.47 -12.66
CA LEU A 142 -15.52 -16.34 -11.51
C LEU A 142 -16.94 -16.77 -11.89
N LEU A 143 -17.55 -17.63 -11.08
CA LEU A 143 -18.88 -18.19 -11.25
C LEU A 143 -19.71 -17.96 -9.99
N GLU A 144 -21.00 -17.70 -10.14
CA GLU A 144 -22.01 -17.73 -9.07
C GLU A 144 -23.10 -18.72 -9.46
N PRO A 145 -22.91 -20.03 -9.17
CA PRO A 145 -23.89 -21.06 -9.53
C PRO A 145 -25.16 -21.00 -8.67
N VAL A 146 -25.05 -20.52 -7.45
CA VAL A 146 -26.14 -20.30 -6.51
C VAL A 146 -25.94 -18.96 -5.86
N ASP A 147 -27.00 -18.24 -5.59
CA ASP A 147 -26.94 -16.92 -4.99
C ASP A 147 -26.09 -16.91 -3.71
N GLY A 148 -25.07 -16.04 -3.69
CA GLY A 148 -24.11 -15.92 -2.58
C GLY A 148 -23.06 -17.02 -2.47
N VAL A 149 -23.06 -18.03 -3.37
CA VAL A 149 -22.02 -19.06 -3.45
C VAL A 149 -21.21 -18.89 -4.73
N PHE A 150 -19.91 -18.73 -4.57
CA PHE A 150 -18.99 -18.44 -5.67
C PHE A 150 -17.97 -19.55 -5.87
N ALA A 151 -17.54 -19.71 -7.11
CA ALA A 151 -16.40 -20.53 -7.47
C ALA A 151 -15.48 -19.74 -8.41
N LEU A 152 -14.19 -19.71 -8.11
CA LEU A 152 -13.18 -19.09 -8.95
C LEU A 152 -12.22 -20.15 -9.45
N ILE A 153 -12.24 -20.38 -10.77
CA ILE A 153 -11.41 -21.40 -11.44
C ILE A 153 -10.10 -20.75 -11.89
N SER A 154 -8.98 -21.40 -11.56
CA SER A 154 -7.64 -21.01 -11.98
C SER A 154 -6.71 -22.23 -12.06
N GLU A 155 -5.43 -21.95 -12.24
CA GLU A 155 -4.35 -22.95 -12.15
C GLU A 155 -3.16 -22.35 -11.40
N ALA A 156 -2.24 -23.21 -10.94
CA ALA A 156 -1.07 -22.78 -10.18
C ALA A 156 0.14 -23.69 -10.41
N ASN A 157 1.31 -23.13 -10.09
CA ASN A 157 2.59 -23.86 -10.07
C ASN A 157 3.01 -24.40 -11.43
N ILE A 158 3.13 -23.51 -12.40
CA ILE A 158 3.72 -23.85 -13.70
C ILE A 158 5.23 -24.03 -13.51
N GLU A 159 5.73 -25.18 -13.92
CA GLU A 159 7.15 -25.55 -13.84
C GLU A 159 7.80 -25.58 -15.23
N ARG A 160 9.13 -25.69 -15.24
CA ARG A 160 9.87 -25.85 -16.48
C ARG A 160 9.36 -27.05 -17.28
N GLY A 161 9.24 -26.88 -18.57
CA GLY A 161 8.74 -27.91 -19.48
C GLY A 161 7.22 -28.03 -19.52
N GLN A 162 6.51 -27.21 -18.76
CA GLN A 162 5.05 -27.14 -18.78
C GLN A 162 4.56 -25.89 -19.52
N SER A 163 3.36 -25.96 -20.11
CA SER A 163 2.62 -24.78 -20.55
C SER A 163 1.58 -24.39 -19.52
N ALA A 164 1.14 -23.16 -19.58
CA ALA A 164 -0.12 -22.75 -18.99
C ALA A 164 -1.30 -23.26 -19.84
N SER A 165 -2.52 -23.09 -19.31
CA SER A 165 -3.75 -23.49 -19.99
C SER A 165 -4.74 -22.34 -20.02
N CYS A 166 -5.79 -22.50 -20.84
CA CYS A 166 -6.98 -21.67 -20.80
C CYS A 166 -8.23 -22.56 -20.73
N LEU A 167 -9.40 -21.98 -20.59
CA LEU A 167 -10.67 -22.68 -20.66
C LEU A 167 -11.26 -22.57 -22.05
N TYR A 168 -11.70 -23.68 -22.62
CA TYR A 168 -12.51 -23.71 -23.83
C TYR A 168 -13.96 -24.02 -23.47
N SER A 169 -14.85 -23.11 -23.73
CA SER A 169 -16.27 -23.21 -23.42
C SER A 169 -17.09 -23.70 -24.60
N GLU A 170 -17.91 -24.69 -24.35
CA GLU A 170 -18.93 -25.17 -25.25
C GLU A 170 -20.07 -25.87 -24.46
N ASN A 171 -21.31 -25.41 -24.62
CA ASN A 171 -22.51 -25.99 -23.99
C ASN A 171 -22.38 -26.13 -22.44
N ASP A 172 -21.99 -25.04 -21.74
CA ASP A 172 -21.79 -24.97 -20.29
C ASP A 172 -20.71 -25.94 -19.75
N ILE A 173 -19.90 -26.47 -20.65
CA ILE A 173 -18.70 -27.27 -20.30
C ILE A 173 -17.46 -26.45 -20.63
N TYR A 174 -16.64 -26.23 -19.61
CA TYR A 174 -15.35 -25.56 -19.71
C TYR A 174 -14.23 -26.57 -19.67
N LYS A 175 -13.59 -26.84 -20.80
CA LYS A 175 -12.48 -27.75 -20.94
C LYS A 175 -11.16 -27.03 -20.64
N VAL A 176 -10.31 -27.65 -19.83
CA VAL A 176 -8.92 -27.19 -19.65
C VAL A 176 -8.13 -27.52 -20.91
N VAL A 177 -7.60 -26.52 -21.57
CA VAL A 177 -6.83 -26.67 -22.81
C VAL A 177 -5.44 -26.10 -22.60
N PRO A 178 -4.42 -26.95 -22.35
CA PRO A 178 -3.02 -26.55 -22.38
C PRO A 178 -2.63 -26.05 -23.78
N ASP A 179 -1.56 -25.26 -23.86
CA ASP A 179 -1.04 -24.82 -25.14
C ASP A 179 -0.67 -26.03 -26.04
N GLU A 180 -1.00 -25.96 -27.32
CA GLU A 180 -0.84 -27.11 -28.26
C GLU A 180 0.61 -27.50 -28.45
N THR A 181 1.57 -26.64 -28.23
CA THR A 181 3.00 -26.92 -28.40
C THR A 181 3.50 -28.01 -27.48
N ILE A 182 2.80 -28.28 -26.37
CA ILE A 182 3.14 -29.33 -25.41
C ILE A 182 2.05 -30.37 -25.23
N ALA A 183 0.91 -30.20 -25.86
CA ALA A 183 -0.14 -31.22 -25.81
C ALA A 183 0.41 -32.55 -26.26
N GLY A 184 0.45 -33.50 -25.34
CA GLY A 184 0.96 -34.85 -25.62
C GLY A 184 2.41 -35.10 -25.21
N LYS A 185 3.04 -34.31 -24.37
CA LYS A 185 4.34 -34.64 -23.74
C LYS A 185 4.16 -35.45 -22.46
N GLU A 186 5.19 -36.21 -22.10
CA GLU A 186 5.30 -36.83 -20.78
C GLU A 186 5.43 -35.73 -19.71
N LEU A 187 4.79 -35.95 -18.57
CA LEU A 187 4.86 -35.07 -17.44
C LEU A 187 5.02 -35.86 -16.15
N ASP A 188 6.06 -35.54 -15.37
CA ASP A 188 6.19 -36.09 -14.02
C ASP A 188 5.02 -35.67 -13.15
N ARG A 189 4.64 -34.38 -13.24
CA ARG A 189 3.47 -33.80 -12.60
C ARG A 189 2.90 -32.68 -13.47
N SER A 190 1.58 -32.52 -13.45
CA SER A 190 0.90 -31.40 -14.09
C SER A 190 0.90 -30.17 -13.20
N PRO A 191 0.60 -28.97 -13.75
CA PRO A 191 0.17 -27.84 -12.92
C PRO A 191 -1.02 -28.21 -12.04
N TRP A 192 -1.21 -27.46 -10.93
CA TRP A 192 -2.41 -27.60 -10.12
C TRP A 192 -3.61 -26.96 -10.83
N ARG A 193 -4.73 -27.68 -10.84
CA ARG A 193 -6.04 -27.15 -11.16
C ARG A 193 -6.67 -26.67 -9.86
N VAL A 194 -7.10 -25.41 -9.83
CA VAL A 194 -7.53 -24.73 -8.60
C VAL A 194 -8.97 -24.23 -8.77
N ILE A 195 -9.81 -24.50 -7.79
CA ILE A 195 -11.18 -23.98 -7.70
C ILE A 195 -11.35 -23.44 -6.28
N ILE A 196 -11.35 -22.11 -6.12
CA ILE A 196 -11.66 -21.44 -4.85
C ILE A 196 -13.16 -21.42 -4.71
N VAL A 197 -13.71 -21.81 -3.56
CA VAL A 197 -15.16 -21.96 -3.35
C VAL A 197 -15.58 -21.37 -2.02
N GLY A 198 -16.65 -20.59 -2.02
CA GLY A 198 -17.22 -20.01 -0.81
C GLY A 198 -18.06 -18.78 -1.09
N THR A 199 -18.17 -17.92 -0.09
CA THR A 199 -18.70 -16.56 -0.24
C THR A 199 -17.71 -15.67 -0.97
N LEU A 200 -18.11 -14.47 -1.43
CA LEU A 200 -17.15 -13.51 -1.99
C LEU A 200 -16.01 -13.18 -1.02
N SER A 201 -16.31 -13.12 0.28
CA SER A 201 -15.29 -12.90 1.31
C SER A 201 -14.27 -14.04 1.36
N ASP A 202 -14.71 -15.29 1.24
CA ASP A 202 -13.82 -16.45 1.16
C ASP A 202 -12.96 -16.41 -0.09
N VAL A 203 -13.53 -16.04 -1.23
CA VAL A 203 -12.81 -15.91 -2.51
C VAL A 203 -11.73 -14.85 -2.44
N VAL A 204 -12.06 -13.65 -1.95
CA VAL A 204 -11.10 -12.53 -1.83
C VAL A 204 -9.96 -12.84 -0.86
N ALA A 205 -10.28 -13.50 0.26
CA ALA A 205 -9.31 -13.83 1.30
C ALA A 205 -8.41 -15.03 0.94
N SER A 206 -8.82 -15.86 -0.03
CA SER A 206 -8.13 -17.11 -0.35
C SER A 206 -6.68 -16.88 -0.83
N THR A 207 -5.78 -17.70 -0.32
CA THR A 207 -4.37 -17.82 -0.75
C THR A 207 -4.10 -19.13 -1.51
N LEU A 208 -5.14 -19.83 -1.95
CA LEU A 208 -5.05 -21.21 -2.45
C LEU A 208 -4.07 -21.35 -3.61
N VAL A 209 -3.95 -20.35 -4.49
CA VAL A 209 -2.99 -20.38 -5.62
C VAL A 209 -1.55 -20.44 -5.11
N THR A 210 -1.21 -19.71 -4.07
CA THR A 210 0.13 -19.75 -3.47
C THR A 210 0.29 -20.94 -2.52
N ASP A 211 -0.77 -21.37 -1.83
CA ASP A 211 -0.72 -22.53 -0.92
C ASP A 211 -0.28 -23.82 -1.62
N VAL A 212 -0.68 -24.01 -2.89
CA VAL A 212 -0.30 -25.18 -3.68
C VAL A 212 0.95 -25.00 -4.52
N SER A 213 1.52 -23.82 -4.53
CA SER A 213 2.75 -23.50 -5.27
C SER A 213 3.99 -23.91 -4.49
N ASP A 214 5.07 -24.16 -5.19
CA ASP A 214 6.36 -24.53 -4.61
C ASP A 214 6.86 -23.43 -3.65
N ALA A 215 7.59 -23.84 -2.63
CA ALA A 215 8.26 -22.92 -1.70
C ALA A 215 9.29 -22.05 -2.42
N CYS A 216 9.69 -20.97 -1.76
CA CYS A 216 10.72 -20.05 -2.25
C CYS A 216 11.99 -20.80 -2.65
N LYS A 217 12.49 -20.53 -3.86
CA LYS A 217 13.73 -21.09 -4.41
C LYS A 217 14.92 -20.13 -4.33
N ILE A 218 14.73 -18.92 -3.79
CA ILE A 218 15.79 -17.93 -3.60
C ILE A 218 16.36 -18.10 -2.19
N ALA A 219 17.66 -18.33 -2.10
CA ALA A 219 18.31 -18.62 -0.81
C ALA A 219 18.41 -17.38 0.10
N ASP A 220 18.72 -16.22 -0.46
CA ASP A 220 18.75 -14.93 0.25
C ASP A 220 17.72 -13.99 -0.35
N THR A 221 16.74 -13.64 0.43
CA THR A 221 15.65 -12.72 0.06
C THR A 221 15.74 -11.35 0.72
N SER A 222 16.81 -11.09 1.47
CA SER A 222 16.97 -9.85 2.26
C SER A 222 17.03 -8.57 1.42
N TRP A 223 17.35 -8.68 0.15
CA TRP A 223 17.40 -7.57 -0.80
C TRP A 223 16.06 -7.25 -1.47
N ILE A 224 15.04 -8.11 -1.29
CA ILE A 224 13.71 -7.97 -1.90
C ILE A 224 12.85 -7.05 -1.04
N HIS A 225 12.57 -5.85 -1.52
CA HIS A 225 11.75 -4.88 -0.83
C HIS A 225 10.62 -4.39 -1.74
N PRO A 226 9.36 -4.64 -1.39
CA PRO A 226 8.20 -4.05 -2.07
C PRO A 226 8.14 -2.53 -1.87
N GLY A 227 7.45 -1.83 -2.75
CA GLY A 227 7.27 -0.39 -2.61
C GLY A 227 6.50 0.27 -3.75
N THR A 228 6.16 1.53 -3.53
CA THR A 228 5.55 2.40 -4.53
C THR A 228 6.60 2.90 -5.53
N VAL A 229 6.17 3.13 -6.76
CA VAL A 229 7.05 3.48 -7.88
C VAL A 229 6.58 4.76 -8.56
N SER A 230 7.47 5.74 -8.68
CA SER A 230 7.31 6.88 -9.58
C SER A 230 7.55 6.37 -11.01
N TRP A 231 6.49 6.32 -11.80
CA TRP A 231 6.57 5.76 -13.15
C TRP A 231 6.56 6.85 -14.22
N ILE A 232 7.59 6.84 -15.08
CA ILE A 232 7.67 7.72 -16.24
C ILE A 232 6.71 7.20 -17.30
N TYR A 233 5.42 7.57 -17.15
CA TYR A 233 4.35 7.06 -17.99
C TYR A 233 4.50 7.51 -19.44
N TRP A 234 4.65 6.55 -20.33
CA TRP A 234 4.88 6.75 -21.75
C TRP A 234 3.81 7.60 -22.44
N ALA A 235 2.56 7.52 -21.99
CA ALA A 235 1.44 8.29 -22.56
C ALA A 235 1.61 9.80 -22.42
N TYR A 236 2.35 10.26 -21.41
CA TYR A 236 2.63 11.68 -21.21
C TYR A 236 3.95 12.12 -21.80
N ASN A 237 4.91 11.22 -21.95
CA ASN A 237 6.32 11.55 -22.19
C ASN A 237 6.92 10.93 -23.45
N HIS A 238 6.21 10.09 -24.20
CA HIS A 238 6.72 9.37 -25.37
C HIS A 238 8.04 8.63 -25.12
N GLY A 239 8.09 7.82 -24.04
CA GLY A 239 9.26 7.08 -23.64
C GLY A 239 10.19 7.83 -22.67
N SER A 240 11.19 7.13 -22.19
CA SER A 240 12.14 7.61 -21.19
C SER A 240 13.49 7.99 -21.79
N ASN A 241 13.50 8.70 -22.90
CA ASN A 241 14.69 9.13 -23.61
C ASN A 241 15.11 10.59 -23.35
N ASP A 242 14.47 11.25 -22.40
CA ASP A 242 14.77 12.62 -21.97
C ASP A 242 15.23 12.65 -20.52
N TYR A 243 16.51 12.97 -20.32
CA TYR A 243 17.12 13.01 -18.99
C TYR A 243 16.48 14.05 -18.06
N GLN A 244 15.99 15.19 -18.57
CA GLN A 244 15.35 16.21 -17.74
C GLN A 244 13.97 15.77 -17.26
N ILE A 245 13.25 15.01 -18.08
CA ILE A 245 11.98 14.39 -17.66
C ILE A 245 12.25 13.34 -16.57
N ILE A 246 13.24 12.47 -16.77
CA ILE A 246 13.60 11.45 -15.77
C ILE A 246 13.90 12.12 -14.41
N LYS A 247 14.66 13.20 -14.39
CA LYS A 247 14.95 13.96 -13.17
C LYS A 247 13.70 14.44 -12.46
N LYS A 248 12.71 14.96 -13.17
CA LYS A 248 11.44 15.41 -12.56
C LYS A 248 10.71 14.29 -11.84
N TYR A 249 10.70 13.08 -12.41
CA TYR A 249 10.07 11.91 -11.77
C TYR A 249 10.88 11.38 -10.58
N VAL A 250 12.20 11.47 -10.64
CA VAL A 250 13.07 11.19 -9.48
C VAL A 250 12.82 12.21 -8.37
N ASP A 251 12.76 13.50 -8.70
CA ASP A 251 12.51 14.56 -7.74
C ASP A 251 11.11 14.43 -7.10
N MET A 252 10.10 14.02 -7.88
CA MET A 252 8.78 13.64 -7.33
C MET A 252 8.87 12.46 -6.37
N ALA A 253 9.63 11.42 -6.72
CA ALA A 253 9.83 10.29 -5.83
C ALA A 253 10.45 10.71 -4.50
N VAL A 254 11.40 11.64 -4.51
CA VAL A 254 11.97 12.24 -3.29
C VAL A 254 10.90 12.97 -2.49
N ALA A 255 10.14 13.87 -3.15
CA ALA A 255 9.11 14.68 -2.50
C ALA A 255 8.01 13.83 -1.85
N LEU A 256 7.60 12.75 -2.50
CA LEU A 256 6.58 11.82 -2.02
C LEU A 256 7.15 10.60 -1.28
N LYS A 257 8.45 10.56 -1.01
CA LYS A 257 9.14 9.44 -0.32
C LYS A 257 8.89 8.07 -0.99
N LEU A 258 8.73 8.05 -2.31
CA LEU A 258 8.58 6.81 -3.06
C LEU A 258 9.94 6.13 -3.20
N PRO A 259 10.08 4.84 -2.84
CA PRO A 259 11.37 4.17 -2.85
C PRO A 259 11.95 3.92 -4.23
N TYR A 260 11.09 3.90 -5.28
CA TYR A 260 11.47 3.52 -6.62
C TYR A 260 11.07 4.56 -7.68
N VAL A 261 11.83 4.56 -8.77
CA VAL A 261 11.46 5.21 -10.03
C VAL A 261 11.61 4.19 -11.17
N LEU A 262 10.60 4.09 -12.05
CA LEU A 262 10.69 3.29 -13.27
C LEU A 262 11.02 4.18 -14.46
N ILE A 263 12.20 3.95 -15.02
CA ILE A 263 12.63 4.50 -16.30
C ILE A 263 12.13 3.54 -17.40
N ASP A 264 11.06 3.93 -18.08
CA ASP A 264 10.31 3.09 -19.01
C ASP A 264 11.00 2.96 -20.37
N ALA A 265 10.32 2.50 -21.41
CA ALA A 265 10.85 2.21 -22.73
C ALA A 265 11.67 3.36 -23.36
N GLU A 266 12.51 3.03 -24.32
CA GLU A 266 13.37 3.95 -25.11
C GLU A 266 14.51 4.63 -24.32
N TRP A 267 14.83 4.15 -23.13
CA TRP A 267 15.98 4.67 -22.38
C TRP A 267 17.33 4.39 -23.06
N ASP A 268 17.39 3.46 -24.00
CA ASP A 268 18.57 3.19 -24.83
C ASP A 268 18.75 4.19 -25.99
N GLU A 269 17.77 5.07 -26.21
CA GLU A 269 17.79 6.16 -27.20
C GLU A 269 17.86 7.55 -26.53
N MET A 270 18.57 7.65 -25.40
CA MET A 270 18.71 8.89 -24.63
C MET A 270 19.23 10.04 -25.48
N ARG A 271 18.61 11.20 -25.32
CA ARG A 271 18.93 12.46 -26.00
C ARG A 271 20.04 13.21 -25.26
N ASP A 272 20.56 14.26 -25.89
CA ASP A 272 21.44 15.29 -25.30
C ASP A 272 22.75 14.74 -24.72
N SER A 273 23.33 13.74 -25.36
CA SER A 273 24.60 13.10 -24.94
C SER A 273 24.55 12.50 -23.53
N LYS A 274 23.35 12.25 -23.00
CA LYS A 274 23.14 11.55 -21.74
C LYS A 274 22.98 10.06 -21.98
N THR A 275 23.21 9.28 -20.92
CA THR A 275 23.05 7.82 -20.91
C THR A 275 22.12 7.38 -19.82
N ILE A 276 21.66 6.14 -19.88
CA ILE A 276 20.88 5.53 -18.78
C ILE A 276 21.69 5.50 -17.47
N GLU A 277 23.02 5.36 -17.55
CA GLU A 277 23.88 5.38 -16.36
C GLU A 277 23.86 6.77 -15.69
N ASP A 278 23.79 7.86 -16.44
CA ASP A 278 23.60 9.20 -15.87
C ASP A 278 22.27 9.28 -15.08
N ALA A 279 21.19 8.74 -15.64
CA ALA A 279 19.86 8.74 -15.01
C ALA A 279 19.83 7.85 -13.75
N VAL A 280 20.42 6.67 -13.84
CA VAL A 280 20.55 5.74 -12.69
C VAL A 280 21.36 6.38 -11.58
N ASN A 281 22.48 7.04 -11.90
CA ASN A 281 23.30 7.73 -10.91
C ASN A 281 22.54 8.88 -10.24
N TYR A 282 21.81 9.69 -11.01
CA TYR A 282 20.97 10.74 -10.44
C TYR A 282 19.94 10.20 -9.44
N ALA A 283 19.22 9.12 -9.78
CA ALA A 283 18.27 8.50 -8.88
C ALA A 283 18.95 8.02 -7.59
N LYS A 284 20.09 7.33 -7.71
CA LYS A 284 20.86 6.82 -6.56
C LYS A 284 21.37 7.95 -5.66
N GLU A 285 21.90 9.05 -6.24
CA GLU A 285 22.34 10.22 -5.48
C GLU A 285 21.21 10.87 -4.68
N LYS A 286 19.97 10.75 -5.17
CA LYS A 286 18.76 11.21 -4.50
C LYS A 286 18.16 10.19 -3.53
N GLY A 287 18.75 9.00 -3.39
CA GLY A 287 18.23 7.94 -2.53
C GLY A 287 17.06 7.17 -3.11
N VAL A 288 16.75 7.33 -4.40
CA VAL A 288 15.67 6.62 -5.10
C VAL A 288 16.26 5.46 -5.89
N LYS A 289 15.65 4.27 -5.78
CA LYS A 289 16.12 3.06 -6.46
C LYS A 289 15.55 3.00 -7.87
N PRO A 290 16.38 2.95 -8.93
CA PRO A 290 15.91 2.90 -10.30
C PRO A 290 15.50 1.48 -10.72
N LEU A 291 14.37 1.39 -11.41
CA LEU A 291 13.94 0.26 -12.21
C LEU A 291 14.05 0.66 -13.69
N ILE A 292 14.35 -0.29 -14.57
CA ILE A 292 14.44 -0.03 -16.01
C ILE A 292 13.64 -1.04 -16.83
N TRP A 293 13.16 -0.61 -17.99
CA TRP A 293 12.27 -1.34 -18.85
C TRP A 293 13.01 -2.13 -19.94
N TYR A 294 12.50 -3.29 -20.32
CA TYR A 294 12.99 -4.11 -21.45
C TYR A 294 11.83 -4.68 -22.26
N ASN A 295 12.04 -4.77 -23.58
CA ASN A 295 11.24 -5.63 -24.44
C ASN A 295 11.71 -7.09 -24.26
N SER A 296 10.79 -8.02 -24.02
CA SER A 296 11.12 -9.45 -23.92
C SER A 296 11.70 -10.01 -25.21
N SER A 297 11.36 -9.40 -26.34
CA SER A 297 11.76 -9.77 -27.71
C SER A 297 11.29 -11.16 -28.15
N VAL A 298 10.16 -11.61 -27.61
CA VAL A 298 9.50 -12.87 -28.02
C VAL A 298 8.05 -12.67 -28.49
N GLY A 299 7.39 -11.57 -28.09
CA GLY A 299 6.05 -11.22 -28.52
C GLY A 299 6.04 -10.13 -29.60
N TRP A 300 5.65 -8.91 -29.20
CA TRP A 300 5.64 -7.77 -30.12
C TRP A 300 7.06 -7.20 -30.30
N ILE A 301 7.60 -7.29 -31.51
CA ILE A 301 8.97 -6.87 -31.86
C ILE A 301 8.96 -5.76 -32.90
N ASN A 302 8.26 -5.98 -34.02
CA ASN A 302 8.23 -5.04 -35.13
C ASN A 302 7.38 -3.80 -34.78
N GLY A 303 7.99 -2.63 -34.82
CA GLY A 303 7.37 -1.37 -34.41
C GLY A 303 7.26 -1.17 -32.89
N ALA A 304 7.69 -2.14 -32.08
CA ALA A 304 7.73 -1.99 -30.64
C ALA A 304 8.94 -1.14 -30.20
N PRO A 305 8.83 -0.43 -29.04
CA PRO A 305 9.96 0.31 -28.48
C PRO A 305 11.09 -0.62 -28.02
N GLY A 306 12.30 -0.06 -27.87
CA GLY A 306 13.48 -0.70 -27.31
C GLY A 306 13.68 -0.40 -25.81
N PRO A 307 14.70 -1.01 -25.18
CA PRO A 307 15.71 -1.91 -25.77
C PRO A 307 15.17 -3.30 -26.12
N LYS A 308 15.62 -3.84 -27.22
CA LYS A 308 15.25 -5.18 -27.74
C LYS A 308 16.46 -6.10 -27.82
N PHE A 309 16.19 -7.44 -27.82
CA PHE A 309 17.16 -8.50 -28.00
C PHE A 309 18.29 -8.55 -26.96
N ARG A 310 18.05 -8.03 -25.76
CA ARG A 310 19.03 -8.04 -24.66
C ARG A 310 18.84 -9.21 -23.69
N LEU A 311 17.62 -9.76 -23.57
CA LEU A 311 17.27 -10.74 -22.55
C LEU A 311 16.92 -12.14 -23.09
N ASN A 312 16.62 -12.26 -24.38
CA ASN A 312 16.08 -13.48 -24.98
C ASN A 312 17.11 -14.61 -25.16
N LYS A 313 18.41 -14.32 -25.12
CA LYS A 313 19.48 -15.32 -25.13
C LYS A 313 20.13 -15.39 -23.74
N PRO A 314 20.42 -16.61 -23.21
CA PRO A 314 20.99 -16.77 -21.88
C PRO A 314 22.25 -15.94 -21.63
N GLU A 315 23.21 -15.96 -22.58
CA GLU A 315 24.50 -15.27 -22.43
C GLU A 315 24.34 -13.74 -22.45
N ASP A 316 23.43 -13.22 -23.27
CA ASP A 316 23.15 -11.77 -23.36
C ASP A 316 22.44 -11.31 -22.11
N ARG A 317 21.46 -12.08 -21.62
CA ARG A 317 20.71 -11.83 -20.38
C ARG A 317 21.64 -11.78 -19.16
N GLU A 318 22.54 -12.75 -19.00
CA GLU A 318 23.48 -12.76 -17.88
C GLU A 318 24.41 -11.53 -17.90
N LYS A 319 24.89 -11.11 -19.06
CA LYS A 319 25.69 -9.88 -19.21
C LYS A 319 24.89 -8.64 -18.87
N GLU A 320 23.67 -8.57 -19.36
CA GLU A 320 22.79 -7.42 -19.14
C GLU A 320 22.40 -7.28 -17.68
N PHE A 321 21.99 -8.35 -17.02
CA PHE A 321 21.63 -8.31 -15.60
C PHE A 321 22.84 -8.06 -14.69
N ALA A 322 24.01 -8.61 -15.01
CA ALA A 322 25.26 -8.26 -14.32
C ALA A 322 25.62 -6.78 -14.49
N TRP A 323 25.36 -6.20 -15.65
CA TRP A 323 25.54 -4.77 -15.87
C TRP A 323 24.52 -3.95 -15.06
N CYS A 324 23.25 -4.34 -15.04
CA CYS A 324 22.21 -3.70 -14.22
C CYS A 324 22.63 -3.64 -12.74
N GLU A 325 23.04 -4.78 -12.16
CA GLU A 325 23.52 -4.88 -10.78
C GLU A 325 24.72 -3.94 -10.55
N ARG A 326 25.71 -3.97 -11.46
CA ARG A 326 26.92 -3.15 -11.33
C ARG A 326 26.64 -1.65 -11.31
N ILE A 327 25.70 -1.16 -12.13
CA ILE A 327 25.36 0.27 -12.17
C ILE A 327 24.37 0.67 -11.07
N GLY A 328 23.74 -0.31 -10.40
CA GLY A 328 22.83 -0.09 -9.27
C GLY A 328 21.35 0.00 -9.63
N VAL A 329 20.93 -0.64 -10.72
CA VAL A 329 19.52 -0.88 -11.05
C VAL A 329 18.95 -1.86 -10.02
N ALA A 330 17.78 -1.56 -9.46
CA ALA A 330 17.13 -2.36 -8.43
C ALA A 330 16.15 -3.40 -8.99
N GLY A 331 15.74 -3.27 -10.24
CA GLY A 331 14.83 -4.21 -10.87
C GLY A 331 14.48 -3.85 -12.31
N VAL A 332 13.70 -4.73 -12.93
CA VAL A 332 13.36 -4.64 -14.36
C VAL A 332 11.87 -4.84 -14.59
N LYS A 333 11.28 -3.99 -15.44
CA LYS A 333 10.00 -4.22 -16.09
C LYS A 333 10.28 -4.86 -17.45
N ILE A 334 9.69 -6.01 -17.72
CA ILE A 334 9.88 -6.75 -18.97
C ILE A 334 8.53 -6.92 -19.65
N ASP A 335 8.43 -6.50 -20.90
CA ASP A 335 7.16 -6.31 -21.59
C ASP A 335 7.07 -7.14 -22.90
N PHE A 336 5.82 -7.35 -23.37
CA PHE A 336 5.47 -7.95 -24.67
C PHE A 336 5.87 -9.42 -24.84
N PHE A 337 5.33 -10.26 -23.96
CA PHE A 337 5.51 -11.72 -24.03
C PHE A 337 4.57 -12.39 -25.06
N SER A 338 4.77 -13.68 -25.29
CA SER A 338 4.11 -14.46 -26.35
C SER A 338 3.01 -15.40 -25.84
N GLY A 339 2.35 -15.08 -24.72
CA GLY A 339 1.21 -15.83 -24.19
C GLY A 339 1.58 -17.00 -23.27
N ASP A 340 0.82 -18.08 -23.34
CA ASP A 340 0.82 -19.20 -22.36
C ASP A 340 1.62 -20.44 -22.79
N ASN A 341 2.31 -20.37 -23.92
CA ASN A 341 3.05 -21.52 -24.43
C ASN A 341 4.25 -21.90 -23.55
N GLN A 342 4.71 -23.14 -23.68
CA GLN A 342 5.81 -23.67 -22.88
C GLN A 342 7.08 -22.82 -22.99
N MET A 343 7.45 -22.40 -24.20
CA MET A 343 8.64 -21.57 -24.41
C MET A 343 8.58 -20.28 -23.58
N ASN A 344 7.41 -19.64 -23.57
CA ASN A 344 7.22 -18.42 -22.80
C ASN A 344 7.24 -18.67 -21.30
N MET A 345 6.64 -19.76 -20.81
CA MET A 345 6.69 -20.14 -19.40
C MET A 345 8.13 -20.42 -18.95
N ASP A 346 8.88 -21.21 -19.71
CA ASP A 346 10.28 -21.46 -19.43
C ASP A 346 11.13 -20.18 -19.46
N TYR A 347 10.87 -19.28 -20.40
CA TYR A 347 11.55 -18.00 -20.50
C TYR A 347 11.24 -17.09 -19.31
N CYS A 348 9.98 -16.99 -18.87
CA CYS A 348 9.63 -16.24 -17.66
C CYS A 348 10.37 -16.77 -16.42
N ILE A 349 10.46 -18.09 -16.25
CA ILE A 349 11.21 -18.72 -15.16
C ILE A 349 12.71 -18.40 -15.27
N ASP A 350 13.28 -18.49 -16.46
CA ASP A 350 14.67 -18.10 -16.71
C ASP A 350 14.97 -16.66 -16.33
N LEU A 351 14.06 -15.74 -16.68
CA LEU A 351 14.18 -14.32 -16.33
C LEU A 351 14.14 -14.12 -14.81
N LEU A 352 13.23 -14.80 -14.10
CA LEU A 352 13.11 -14.69 -12.64
C LEU A 352 14.36 -15.22 -11.94
N GLU A 353 14.89 -16.37 -12.37
CA GLU A 353 16.08 -16.97 -11.77
C GLU A 353 17.35 -16.15 -12.06
N SER A 354 17.52 -15.69 -13.30
CA SER A 354 18.65 -14.84 -13.68
C SER A 354 18.59 -13.49 -12.98
N ALA A 355 17.41 -12.86 -12.91
CA ALA A 355 17.21 -11.61 -12.18
C ALA A 355 17.51 -11.76 -10.68
N ALA A 356 17.05 -12.84 -10.05
CA ALA A 356 17.31 -13.12 -8.63
C ALA A 356 18.81 -13.28 -8.33
N LYS A 357 19.55 -13.93 -9.23
CA LYS A 357 21.01 -14.07 -9.12
C LYS A 357 21.74 -12.72 -9.09
N HIS A 358 21.17 -11.70 -9.74
CA HIS A 358 21.70 -10.35 -9.83
C HIS A 358 20.94 -9.34 -8.96
N HIS A 359 20.20 -9.80 -7.95
CA HIS A 359 19.45 -8.97 -7.01
C HIS A 359 18.48 -7.99 -7.68
N LEU A 360 17.79 -8.42 -8.75
CA LEU A 360 16.84 -7.60 -9.49
C LEU A 360 15.40 -8.02 -9.20
N LEU A 361 14.58 -7.05 -8.83
CA LEU A 361 13.13 -7.19 -8.79
C LEU A 361 12.59 -7.29 -10.22
N VAL A 362 11.48 -7.98 -10.39
CA VAL A 362 10.86 -8.19 -11.71
C VAL A 362 9.39 -7.78 -11.69
N ASN A 363 8.98 -7.08 -12.74
CA ASN A 363 7.60 -6.79 -13.10
C ASN A 363 7.36 -7.20 -14.54
N PHE A 364 6.42 -8.12 -14.80
CA PHE A 364 6.05 -8.53 -16.14
C PHE A 364 4.87 -7.73 -16.68
N HIS A 365 4.99 -7.22 -17.90
CA HIS A 365 3.93 -6.56 -18.67
C HIS A 365 3.70 -7.23 -20.01
N GLY A 366 2.55 -6.95 -20.67
CA GLY A 366 2.17 -7.69 -21.87
C GLY A 366 2.30 -9.20 -21.66
N ALA A 367 1.91 -9.71 -20.51
CA ALA A 367 2.34 -10.99 -19.97
C ALA A 367 1.17 -11.86 -19.51
N THR A 368 1.50 -13.10 -19.20
CA THR A 368 0.60 -14.04 -18.53
C THR A 368 0.34 -13.62 -17.05
N ILE A 369 -0.63 -14.25 -16.42
CA ILE A 369 -0.93 -14.11 -14.99
C ILE A 369 0.10 -14.87 -14.11
N PRO A 370 0.26 -14.52 -12.82
CA PRO A 370 1.39 -14.99 -11.99
C PRO A 370 1.36 -16.47 -11.58
N ARG A 371 0.22 -17.11 -11.47
CA ARG A 371 0.03 -18.54 -11.13
C ARG A 371 0.83 -19.08 -9.94
N GLY A 372 1.08 -18.24 -8.91
CA GLY A 372 1.82 -18.63 -7.72
C GLY A 372 3.34 -18.45 -7.79
N TRP A 373 3.89 -18.01 -8.90
CA TRP A 373 5.33 -17.72 -9.05
C TRP A 373 5.84 -16.71 -8.03
N GLN A 374 4.98 -15.77 -7.59
CA GLN A 374 5.31 -14.78 -6.56
C GLN A 374 5.69 -15.40 -5.20
N ARG A 375 5.35 -16.67 -4.94
CA ARG A 375 5.84 -17.43 -3.79
C ARG A 375 7.16 -18.12 -4.09
N THR A 376 7.27 -18.77 -5.24
CA THR A 376 8.44 -19.57 -5.63
C THR A 376 9.65 -18.69 -5.95
N TRP A 377 9.41 -17.56 -6.63
CA TRP A 377 10.39 -16.53 -6.97
C TRP A 377 9.89 -15.16 -6.49
N PRO A 378 10.04 -14.85 -5.20
CA PRO A 378 9.47 -13.64 -4.62
C PRO A 378 10.08 -12.32 -5.14
N ASN A 379 11.10 -12.33 -5.97
CA ASN A 379 11.53 -11.19 -6.76
C ASN A 379 10.54 -10.83 -7.88
N LEU A 380 9.59 -11.69 -8.22
CA LEU A 380 8.42 -11.33 -9.02
C LEU A 380 7.47 -10.50 -8.13
N MET A 381 7.64 -9.19 -8.17
CA MET A 381 6.89 -8.26 -7.34
C MET A 381 5.50 -7.97 -7.87
N SER A 382 5.36 -7.94 -9.20
CA SER A 382 4.09 -7.70 -9.86
C SER A 382 4.05 -8.27 -11.26
N THR A 383 2.84 -8.42 -11.76
CA THR A 383 2.55 -8.82 -13.14
C THR A 383 1.33 -8.05 -13.62
N GLU A 384 1.38 -7.47 -14.81
CA GLU A 384 0.21 -6.86 -15.41
C GLU A 384 -0.89 -7.90 -15.60
N GLY A 385 -0.92 -8.64 -16.68
CA GLY A 385 -1.92 -9.66 -16.95
C GLY A 385 -3.35 -9.18 -16.67
N VAL A 386 -3.65 -7.94 -17.00
CA VAL A 386 -4.90 -7.23 -16.72
C VAL A 386 -5.14 -6.12 -17.73
N TYR A 387 -6.40 -5.83 -18.00
CA TYR A 387 -6.79 -4.66 -18.75
C TYR A 387 -6.69 -3.43 -17.84
N GLY A 388 -5.50 -2.81 -17.82
CA GLY A 388 -5.11 -1.79 -16.85
C GLY A 388 -5.38 -0.35 -17.31
N ALA A 389 -4.96 0.62 -16.46
CA ALA A 389 -5.21 2.05 -16.70
C ALA A 389 -4.51 2.60 -17.95
N GLU A 390 -3.47 1.95 -18.47
CA GLU A 390 -2.81 2.33 -19.71
C GLU A 390 -3.80 2.43 -20.89
N TRP A 391 -4.90 1.68 -20.86
CA TRP A 391 -5.90 1.66 -21.91
C TRP A 391 -6.79 2.91 -21.97
N TYR A 392 -6.78 3.77 -20.96
CA TYR A 392 -7.31 5.14 -21.09
C TYR A 392 -6.62 5.93 -22.21
N ASN A 393 -5.38 5.55 -22.52
CA ASN A 393 -4.62 6.16 -23.59
C ASN A 393 -4.98 5.63 -24.98
N ASN A 394 -5.51 4.40 -25.07
CA ASN A 394 -5.64 3.70 -26.36
C ASN A 394 -7.07 3.67 -26.90
N VAL A 395 -8.08 3.47 -26.05
CA VAL A 395 -9.46 3.25 -26.51
C VAL A 395 -10.52 3.91 -25.63
N PRO A 396 -11.53 4.59 -26.23
CA PRO A 396 -12.61 5.21 -25.47
C PRO A 396 -13.47 4.19 -24.71
N THR A 397 -13.64 2.98 -25.26
CA THR A 397 -14.43 1.92 -24.62
C THR A 397 -13.90 1.47 -23.27
N PHE A 398 -12.61 1.64 -23.00
CA PHE A 398 -12.06 1.43 -21.68
C PHE A 398 -12.58 2.47 -20.69
N THR A 399 -12.56 3.74 -21.08
CA THR A 399 -13.10 4.84 -20.27
C THR A 399 -14.54 4.54 -19.82
N ASP A 400 -15.42 4.17 -20.75
CA ASP A 400 -16.84 3.93 -20.46
C ASP A 400 -17.08 2.80 -19.46
N LYS A 401 -16.18 1.81 -19.42
CA LYS A 401 -16.33 0.58 -18.63
C LYS A 401 -15.42 0.56 -17.39
N ALA A 402 -14.50 1.49 -17.26
CA ALA A 402 -13.43 1.43 -16.25
C ALA A 402 -13.95 1.31 -14.82
N ALA A 403 -14.98 2.06 -14.43
CA ALA A 403 -15.49 2.02 -13.05
C ALA A 403 -16.06 0.63 -12.69
N ALA A 404 -16.87 0.04 -13.56
CA ALA A 404 -17.40 -1.31 -13.35
C ALA A 404 -16.29 -2.38 -13.42
N HIS A 405 -15.32 -2.20 -14.32
CA HIS A 405 -14.15 -3.06 -14.42
C HIS A 405 -13.32 -3.03 -13.14
N ASN A 406 -13.02 -1.83 -12.61
CA ASN A 406 -12.32 -1.66 -11.34
C ASN A 406 -13.05 -2.35 -10.18
N ALA A 407 -14.38 -2.29 -10.15
CA ALA A 407 -15.20 -2.99 -9.14
C ALA A 407 -15.32 -4.51 -9.38
N THR A 408 -14.81 -5.04 -10.50
CA THR A 408 -14.78 -6.47 -10.80
C THR A 408 -13.44 -7.12 -10.47
N LEU A 409 -12.33 -6.40 -10.66
CA LEU A 409 -10.98 -6.92 -10.54
C LEU A 409 -10.61 -7.46 -9.14
N PRO A 410 -11.07 -6.88 -8.01
CA PRO A 410 -10.81 -7.45 -6.69
C PRO A 410 -11.42 -8.84 -6.46
N PHE A 411 -12.45 -9.18 -7.21
CA PHE A 411 -13.13 -10.49 -7.14
C PHE A 411 -12.63 -11.50 -8.19
N THR A 412 -11.84 -11.05 -9.14
CA THR A 412 -11.34 -11.86 -10.26
C THR A 412 -9.82 -11.86 -10.30
N ARG A 413 -9.22 -11.06 -11.20
CA ARG A 413 -7.77 -11.07 -11.49
C ARG A 413 -6.89 -10.88 -10.23
N ASN A 414 -7.25 -9.98 -9.34
CA ASN A 414 -6.41 -9.68 -8.17
C ASN A 414 -6.53 -10.73 -7.05
N VAL A 415 -7.48 -11.65 -7.12
CA VAL A 415 -7.58 -12.78 -6.19
C VAL A 415 -6.37 -13.71 -6.32
N ILE A 416 -5.91 -13.95 -7.54
CA ILE A 416 -4.91 -14.98 -7.86
C ILE A 416 -3.45 -14.51 -7.74
N GLY A 417 -3.23 -13.23 -7.48
CA GLY A 417 -1.88 -12.69 -7.28
C GLY A 417 -1.75 -11.23 -7.62
N PRO A 418 -0.55 -10.66 -7.47
CA PRO A 418 -0.27 -9.25 -7.68
C PRO A 418 -0.67 -8.79 -9.08
N MET A 419 -1.15 -7.55 -9.15
CA MET A 419 -1.69 -6.97 -10.38
C MET A 419 -1.17 -5.55 -10.57
N ASP A 420 -0.35 -5.35 -11.58
CA ASP A 420 0.13 -4.02 -11.94
C ASP A 420 -0.88 -3.32 -12.87
N TYR A 421 -1.96 -2.84 -12.27
CA TYR A 421 -3.01 -2.08 -12.95
C TYR A 421 -2.56 -0.67 -13.32
N THR A 422 -1.48 -0.18 -12.72
CA THR A 422 -0.99 1.21 -12.83
C THR A 422 -2.04 2.26 -12.43
N PRO A 423 -2.49 2.23 -11.15
CA PRO A 423 -3.61 3.05 -10.68
C PRO A 423 -3.24 4.49 -10.35
N CYS A 424 -4.27 5.25 -9.88
CA CYS A 424 -4.12 6.54 -9.22
C CYS A 424 -3.76 7.71 -10.15
N ALA A 425 -4.37 7.78 -11.33
CA ALA A 425 -4.23 8.93 -12.20
C ALA A 425 -5.30 10.00 -11.89
N PHE A 426 -4.86 11.21 -11.54
CA PHE A 426 -5.72 12.37 -11.32
C PHE A 426 -5.81 13.29 -12.54
N SER A 427 -4.93 13.11 -13.51
CA SER A 427 -4.95 13.81 -14.80
C SER A 427 -5.32 12.87 -15.94
N ASP A 428 -5.77 13.44 -17.04
CA ASP A 428 -6.14 12.67 -18.21
C ASP A 428 -4.98 12.51 -19.19
N SER A 429 -4.97 11.38 -19.91
CA SER A 429 -4.13 11.15 -21.08
C SER A 429 -4.91 11.46 -22.37
N GLN A 430 -5.05 10.51 -23.31
CA GLN A 430 -5.83 10.72 -24.54
C GLN A 430 -7.35 10.65 -24.31
N HIS A 431 -7.79 9.84 -23.35
CA HIS A 431 -9.20 9.72 -22.99
C HIS A 431 -9.40 10.04 -21.51
N PRO A 432 -10.48 10.74 -21.15
CA PRO A 432 -10.70 11.19 -19.79
C PRO A 432 -10.99 10.01 -18.84
N HIS A 433 -10.48 10.09 -17.61
CA HIS A 433 -10.99 9.29 -16.51
C HIS A 433 -12.39 9.78 -16.14
N ILE A 434 -13.35 8.87 -16.10
CA ILE A 434 -14.71 9.17 -15.63
C ILE A 434 -14.90 8.89 -14.15
N THR A 435 -13.92 8.26 -13.54
CA THR A 435 -13.81 7.99 -12.10
C THR A 435 -13.41 9.24 -11.34
N SER A 436 -13.89 9.39 -10.11
CA SER A 436 -13.48 10.51 -9.25
C SER A 436 -12.02 10.35 -8.76
N HIS A 437 -11.44 11.45 -8.26
CA HIS A 437 -10.12 11.38 -7.62
C HIS A 437 -10.11 10.44 -6.42
N ALA A 438 -11.18 10.39 -5.62
CA ALA A 438 -11.27 9.47 -4.49
C ALA A 438 -11.38 8.00 -4.93
N HIS A 439 -12.04 7.72 -6.07
CA HIS A 439 -12.02 6.39 -6.70
C HIS A 439 -10.59 6.00 -7.09
N GLU A 440 -9.89 6.86 -7.81
CA GLU A 440 -8.50 6.60 -8.24
C GLU A 440 -7.56 6.37 -7.05
N LEU A 441 -7.72 7.17 -5.97
CA LEU A 441 -6.96 6.97 -4.74
C LEU A 441 -7.29 5.62 -4.08
N ALA A 442 -8.56 5.23 -4.05
CA ALA A 442 -9.01 3.96 -3.47
C ALA A 442 -8.39 2.73 -4.17
N LEU A 443 -8.12 2.81 -5.47
CA LEU A 443 -7.49 1.72 -6.22
C LEU A 443 -6.12 1.34 -5.66
N THR A 444 -5.38 2.28 -5.07
CA THR A 444 -4.07 2.01 -4.46
C THR A 444 -4.15 1.06 -3.26
N VAL A 445 -5.29 1.00 -2.60
CA VAL A 445 -5.57 0.08 -1.49
C VAL A 445 -6.27 -1.18 -1.98
N LEU A 446 -7.23 -1.05 -2.90
CA LEU A 446 -8.01 -2.18 -3.42
C LEU A 446 -7.19 -3.14 -4.26
N PHE A 447 -6.23 -2.65 -5.03
CA PHE A 447 -5.39 -3.46 -5.93
C PHE A 447 -4.06 -3.79 -5.25
N GLU A 448 -3.83 -5.07 -5.03
CA GLU A 448 -2.59 -5.57 -4.45
C GLU A 448 -1.51 -5.69 -5.53
N SER A 449 -0.34 -5.09 -5.25
CA SER A 449 0.85 -5.17 -6.09
C SER A 449 2.09 -4.91 -5.24
N GLY A 450 3.08 -5.78 -5.29
CA GLY A 450 4.34 -5.60 -4.54
C GLY A 450 5.18 -4.43 -5.05
N LEU A 451 5.08 -4.09 -6.33
CA LEU A 451 5.53 -2.83 -6.93
C LEU A 451 4.30 -2.11 -7.46
N GLN A 452 3.90 -1.02 -6.81
CA GLN A 452 2.73 -0.25 -7.22
C GLN A 452 3.16 0.99 -7.97
N HIS A 453 2.98 0.96 -9.29
CA HIS A 453 3.31 2.06 -10.18
C HIS A 453 2.21 3.11 -10.15
N LEU A 454 2.56 4.33 -9.80
CA LEU A 454 1.63 5.46 -9.77
C LEU A 454 1.62 6.13 -11.15
N ALA A 455 0.46 6.13 -11.80
CA ALA A 455 0.30 6.41 -13.22
C ALA A 455 -0.01 7.88 -13.53
N ASP A 456 0.69 8.82 -12.90
CA ASP A 456 0.47 10.23 -13.17
C ASP A 456 1.77 11.03 -13.21
N ARG A 457 1.69 12.26 -13.67
CA ARG A 457 2.84 13.16 -13.82
C ARG A 457 3.12 13.92 -12.53
N PRO A 458 4.36 14.39 -12.34
CA PRO A 458 4.78 15.09 -11.13
C PRO A 458 3.89 16.29 -10.77
N GLU A 459 3.52 17.09 -11.74
CA GLU A 459 2.69 18.28 -11.53
C GLU A 459 1.31 17.92 -10.98
N SER A 460 0.76 16.77 -11.38
CA SER A 460 -0.54 16.30 -10.90
C SER A 460 -0.49 15.87 -9.45
N TYR A 461 0.48 15.04 -9.07
CA TYR A 461 0.61 14.57 -7.69
C TYR A 461 1.02 15.69 -6.71
N LEU A 462 1.97 16.53 -7.11
CA LEU A 462 2.48 17.60 -6.24
C LEU A 462 1.51 18.77 -6.08
N SER A 463 0.47 18.87 -6.93
CA SER A 463 -0.62 19.84 -6.77
C SER A 463 -1.78 19.32 -5.90
N GLN A 464 -1.76 18.05 -5.49
CA GLN A 464 -2.79 17.52 -4.63
C GLN A 464 -2.70 18.10 -3.21
N PRO A 465 -3.79 18.04 -2.42
CA PRO A 465 -3.76 18.41 -1.01
C PRO A 465 -2.64 17.72 -0.25
N HIS A 466 -2.07 18.41 0.74
CA HIS A 466 -0.99 17.86 1.56
C HIS A 466 -1.35 16.49 2.17
N ASP A 467 -2.57 16.31 2.65
CA ASP A 467 -3.02 15.03 3.22
C ASP A 467 -3.00 13.89 2.18
N VAL A 468 -3.33 14.19 0.92
CA VAL A 468 -3.23 13.21 -0.19
C VAL A 468 -1.78 12.88 -0.50
N GLN A 469 -0.90 13.88 -0.55
CA GLN A 469 0.54 13.66 -0.73
C GLN A 469 1.13 12.84 0.43
N GLN A 470 0.71 13.15 1.67
CA GLN A 470 1.11 12.38 2.86
C GLN A 470 0.61 10.94 2.79
N PHE A 471 -0.62 10.70 2.35
CA PHE A 471 -1.14 9.35 2.12
C PHE A 471 -0.28 8.59 1.12
N LEU A 472 0.03 9.19 -0.03
CA LEU A 472 0.87 8.56 -1.06
C LEU A 472 2.30 8.27 -0.54
N SER A 473 2.83 9.13 0.31
CA SER A 473 4.17 8.98 0.92
C SER A 473 4.26 7.83 1.93
N THR A 474 3.12 7.43 2.49
CA THR A 474 3.03 6.39 3.54
C THR A 474 2.26 5.16 3.07
N LEU A 475 1.88 5.11 1.79
CA LEU A 475 1.09 4.03 1.21
C LEU A 475 1.86 2.70 1.27
N PRO A 476 1.37 1.68 2.00
CA PRO A 476 1.98 0.37 1.99
C PRO A 476 1.63 -0.40 0.71
N THR A 477 2.52 -1.27 0.29
CA THR A 477 2.31 -2.19 -0.84
C THR A 477 2.27 -3.66 -0.39
N VAL A 478 2.35 -3.89 0.91
CA VAL A 478 2.25 -5.22 1.54
C VAL A 478 1.23 -5.19 2.66
N TRP A 479 0.52 -6.31 2.83
CA TRP A 479 -0.62 -6.37 3.72
C TRP A 479 -0.55 -7.58 4.64
N ASP A 480 -0.63 -7.35 5.93
CA ASP A 480 -0.72 -8.42 6.93
C ASP A 480 -2.05 -9.16 6.85
N GLU A 481 -3.11 -8.43 6.51
CA GLU A 481 -4.47 -8.95 6.46
C GLU A 481 -5.30 -8.21 5.42
N THR A 482 -6.21 -8.92 4.77
CA THR A 482 -7.20 -8.38 3.82
C THR A 482 -8.58 -8.95 4.13
N ARG A 483 -9.58 -8.08 4.21
CA ARG A 483 -11.00 -8.42 4.43
C ARG A 483 -11.88 -7.74 3.40
N LEU A 484 -12.79 -8.48 2.81
CA LEU A 484 -13.92 -7.91 2.08
C LEU A 484 -14.99 -7.50 3.10
N LEU A 485 -15.39 -6.24 3.09
CA LEU A 485 -16.46 -5.74 3.96
C LEU A 485 -17.82 -5.78 3.25
N SER A 486 -17.86 -5.38 1.97
CA SER A 486 -19.08 -5.45 1.15
C SER A 486 -18.72 -5.35 -0.33
N GLY A 487 -19.69 -5.66 -1.19
CA GLY A 487 -19.54 -5.47 -2.62
C GLY A 487 -20.08 -6.62 -3.46
N TYR A 488 -20.12 -6.36 -4.78
CA TYR A 488 -20.51 -7.33 -5.78
C TYR A 488 -19.81 -6.98 -7.11
N PRO A 489 -19.32 -7.96 -7.89
CA PRO A 489 -18.54 -7.70 -9.09
C PRO A 489 -19.25 -6.79 -10.08
N GLY A 490 -18.58 -5.72 -10.50
CA GLY A 490 -19.11 -4.71 -11.43
C GLY A 490 -19.96 -3.62 -10.78
N GLU A 491 -20.40 -3.80 -9.53
CA GLU A 491 -21.24 -2.83 -8.84
C GLU A 491 -20.50 -1.99 -7.83
N SER A 492 -19.80 -2.62 -6.92
CA SER A 492 -19.03 -1.96 -5.87
C SER A 492 -18.12 -2.93 -5.15
N VAL A 493 -17.13 -2.40 -4.46
CA VAL A 493 -16.27 -3.17 -3.54
C VAL A 493 -15.83 -2.28 -2.39
N VAL A 494 -15.82 -2.84 -1.19
CA VAL A 494 -15.25 -2.24 0.01
C VAL A 494 -14.35 -3.26 0.67
N MET A 495 -13.09 -2.91 0.85
CA MET A 495 -12.09 -3.78 1.49
C MET A 495 -11.39 -3.06 2.62
N ALA A 496 -11.05 -3.81 3.66
CA ALA A 496 -10.14 -3.39 4.71
C ALA A 496 -8.84 -4.17 4.60
N ARG A 497 -7.71 -3.47 4.64
CA ARG A 497 -6.36 -4.04 4.62
C ARG A 497 -5.55 -3.49 5.77
N ARG A 498 -4.78 -4.35 6.43
CA ARG A 498 -3.91 -3.96 7.55
C ARG A 498 -2.45 -4.03 7.14
N SER A 499 -1.71 -2.98 7.50
CA SER A 499 -0.25 -2.97 7.46
C SER A 499 0.27 -2.52 8.83
N GLY A 500 0.99 -3.39 9.52
CA GLY A 500 1.34 -3.18 10.91
C GLY A 500 0.10 -3.01 11.81
N LYS A 501 -0.02 -1.86 12.44
CA LYS A 501 -1.17 -1.50 13.31
C LYS A 501 -2.26 -0.70 12.57
N ILE A 502 -1.97 -0.20 11.38
CA ILE A 502 -2.86 0.71 10.64
C ILE A 502 -3.78 -0.09 9.72
N TRP A 503 -5.05 0.29 9.71
CA TRP A 503 -6.03 -0.22 8.77
C TRP A 503 -6.33 0.79 7.67
N TYR A 504 -6.37 0.32 6.45
CA TYR A 504 -6.75 1.06 5.25
C TYR A 504 -8.06 0.46 4.75
N VAL A 505 -9.13 1.24 4.79
CA VAL A 505 -10.43 0.82 4.28
C VAL A 505 -10.71 1.64 3.03
N ALA A 506 -10.89 0.96 1.92
CA ALA A 506 -11.17 1.62 0.64
C ALA A 506 -12.42 1.03 0.00
N GLY A 507 -13.17 1.91 -0.64
CA GLY A 507 -14.36 1.50 -1.38
C GLY A 507 -14.54 2.30 -2.65
N ILE A 508 -15.13 1.64 -3.67
CA ILE A 508 -15.48 2.26 -4.94
C ILE A 508 -16.88 1.88 -5.38
N ASN A 509 -17.51 2.82 -6.05
CA ASN A 509 -18.77 2.66 -6.77
C ASN A 509 -18.49 2.44 -8.27
N GLY A 510 -18.80 1.27 -8.77
CA GLY A 510 -18.63 0.93 -10.19
C GLY A 510 -19.80 1.38 -11.09
N THR A 511 -20.84 2.00 -10.53
CA THR A 511 -22.07 2.35 -11.25
C THR A 511 -22.16 3.83 -11.61
N ASN A 512 -23.10 4.17 -12.48
CA ASN A 512 -23.36 5.55 -12.91
C ASN A 512 -24.36 6.29 -12.02
N GLU A 513 -24.73 5.72 -10.88
CA GLU A 513 -25.64 6.31 -9.90
C GLU A 513 -24.92 6.46 -8.55
N GLU A 514 -25.38 7.39 -7.72
CA GLU A 514 -24.92 7.50 -6.35
C GLU A 514 -25.23 6.23 -5.57
N LYS A 515 -24.30 5.77 -4.75
CA LYS A 515 -24.45 4.52 -3.99
C LYS A 515 -23.92 4.68 -2.57
N THR A 516 -24.72 4.25 -1.59
CA THR A 516 -24.29 4.16 -0.20
C THR A 516 -23.78 2.74 0.07
N LEU A 517 -22.52 2.66 0.46
CA LEU A 517 -21.80 1.42 0.70
C LEU A 517 -21.72 1.14 2.21
N PRO A 518 -22.20 -0.02 2.68
CA PRO A 518 -22.13 -0.36 4.10
C PRO A 518 -20.71 -0.68 4.54
N LEU A 519 -20.39 -0.31 5.79
CA LEU A 519 -19.12 -0.55 6.45
C LEU A 519 -19.38 -1.31 7.76
N ASP A 520 -18.90 -2.53 7.86
CA ASP A 520 -18.83 -3.25 9.14
C ASP A 520 -17.39 -3.25 9.65
N LEU A 521 -17.09 -2.33 10.55
CA LEU A 521 -15.79 -2.18 11.21
C LEU A 521 -15.76 -2.82 12.62
N SER A 522 -16.76 -3.63 12.96
CA SER A 522 -16.88 -4.30 14.27
C SER A 522 -15.68 -5.20 14.62
N PHE A 523 -14.98 -5.70 13.61
CA PHE A 523 -13.75 -6.49 13.78
C PHE A 523 -12.59 -5.73 14.43
N LEU A 524 -12.62 -4.39 14.43
CA LEU A 524 -11.64 -3.57 15.12
C LEU A 524 -11.81 -3.58 16.65
N GLY A 525 -12.90 -4.16 17.13
CA GLY A 525 -13.17 -4.38 18.56
C GLY A 525 -13.50 -3.13 19.37
N GLN A 526 -13.39 -1.95 18.76
CA GLN A 526 -13.60 -0.64 19.38
C GLN A 526 -14.47 0.22 18.49
N LYS A 527 -15.02 1.28 19.06
CA LYS A 527 -15.89 2.21 18.32
C LYS A 527 -15.20 3.48 17.86
N HIS A 528 -13.98 3.71 18.32
CA HIS A 528 -13.23 4.96 18.11
C HIS A 528 -11.81 4.68 17.62
N GLY A 529 -11.30 5.57 16.81
CA GLY A 529 -9.94 5.59 16.33
C GLY A 529 -9.63 6.94 15.69
N ASP A 530 -8.35 7.22 15.44
CA ASP A 530 -7.97 8.35 14.62
C ASP A 530 -8.16 7.97 13.16
N ILE A 531 -9.08 8.63 12.48
CA ILE A 531 -9.46 8.32 11.10
C ILE A 531 -9.19 9.52 10.22
N VAL A 532 -8.42 9.30 9.16
CA VAL A 532 -8.35 10.24 8.03
C VAL A 532 -9.25 9.69 6.92
N LEU A 533 -10.29 10.43 6.58
CA LEU A 533 -11.20 10.12 5.49
C LEU A 533 -10.83 10.94 4.26
N PHE A 534 -10.64 10.26 3.14
CA PHE A 534 -10.59 10.82 1.79
C PHE A 534 -11.84 10.38 1.05
N GLY A 535 -12.71 11.32 0.69
CA GLY A 535 -13.96 11.02 0.02
C GLY A 535 -14.22 11.93 -1.19
N ASP A 536 -15.32 11.66 -1.87
CA ASP A 536 -15.77 12.43 -3.01
C ASP A 536 -16.32 13.80 -2.56
N ARG A 537 -15.71 14.88 -3.02
CA ARG A 537 -16.31 16.22 -2.94
C ARG A 537 -16.98 16.59 -4.25
N GLU A 538 -16.18 16.62 -5.30
CA GLU A 538 -16.56 16.75 -6.69
C GLU A 538 -15.79 15.70 -7.50
N GLU A 539 -16.04 15.61 -8.78
CA GLU A 539 -15.38 14.60 -9.63
C GLU A 539 -13.85 14.68 -9.57
N ARG A 540 -13.30 15.89 -9.55
CA ARG A 540 -11.87 16.17 -9.61
C ARG A 540 -11.29 16.77 -8.32
N SER A 541 -11.91 16.51 -7.17
CA SER A 541 -11.44 17.01 -5.89
C SER A 541 -11.75 16.06 -4.74
N PHE A 542 -11.02 16.22 -3.64
CA PHE A 542 -11.21 15.45 -2.42
C PHE A 542 -12.00 16.23 -1.37
N PHE A 543 -12.82 15.52 -0.63
CA PHE A 543 -13.20 15.87 0.71
C PHE A 543 -12.26 15.12 1.67
N VAL A 544 -11.53 15.86 2.51
CA VAL A 544 -10.66 15.28 3.54
C VAL A 544 -11.19 15.67 4.91
N SER A 545 -11.38 14.70 5.79
CA SER A 545 -11.90 14.90 7.13
C SER A 545 -11.19 14.03 8.15
N LEU A 546 -11.00 14.59 9.33
CA LEU A 546 -10.59 13.82 10.51
C LEU A 546 -11.84 13.42 11.29
N GLN A 547 -11.88 12.17 11.70
CA GLN A 547 -12.99 11.59 12.44
C GLN A 547 -12.45 10.72 13.58
N GLU A 548 -13.25 10.58 14.63
CA GLU A 548 -12.94 9.70 15.76
C GLU A 548 -13.87 8.49 15.80
N GLU A 549 -15.10 8.64 15.33
CA GLU A 549 -16.10 7.56 15.30
C GLU A 549 -16.00 6.78 13.98
N TYR A 550 -16.11 5.46 14.08
CA TYR A 550 -16.15 4.59 12.90
C TYR A 550 -17.44 4.79 12.12
N PRO A 551 -17.36 5.17 10.84
CA PRO A 551 -18.54 5.25 10.00
C PRO A 551 -19.12 3.86 9.76
N THR A 552 -20.45 3.75 9.72
CA THR A 552 -21.15 2.51 9.40
C THR A 552 -21.52 2.39 7.92
N GLN A 553 -21.37 3.46 7.18
CA GLN A 553 -21.61 3.51 5.74
C GLN A 553 -20.91 4.72 5.11
N MET A 554 -20.64 4.63 3.81
CA MET A 554 -20.09 5.74 3.02
C MET A 554 -20.91 5.94 1.75
N THR A 555 -21.29 7.17 1.45
CA THR A 555 -21.95 7.53 0.20
C THR A 555 -20.91 7.95 -0.84
N CYS A 556 -20.89 7.25 -1.97
CA CYS A 556 -20.04 7.52 -3.12
C CYS A 556 -20.85 8.10 -4.26
N ARG A 557 -20.33 9.14 -4.89
CA ARG A 557 -20.86 9.68 -6.15
C ARG A 557 -20.91 8.59 -7.25
N PRO A 558 -21.61 8.83 -8.38
CA PRO A 558 -21.45 7.98 -9.55
C PRO A 558 -19.97 7.81 -9.89
N ARG A 559 -19.50 6.57 -10.00
CA ARG A 559 -18.10 6.20 -10.26
C ARG A 559 -17.08 6.80 -9.25
N GLY A 560 -17.57 7.09 -8.05
CA GLY A 560 -16.81 7.65 -6.95
C GLY A 560 -16.17 6.60 -6.05
N GLY A 561 -15.55 7.07 -4.96
CA GLY A 561 -14.90 6.21 -3.98
C GLY A 561 -14.51 6.93 -2.70
N PHE A 562 -13.85 6.20 -1.82
CA PHE A 562 -13.31 6.72 -0.56
C PHE A 562 -12.14 5.89 -0.06
N VAL A 563 -11.34 6.50 0.81
CA VAL A 563 -10.32 5.83 1.61
C VAL A 563 -10.44 6.30 3.06
N LEU A 564 -10.37 5.36 4.01
CA LEU A 564 -10.18 5.62 5.43
C LEU A 564 -8.81 5.08 5.83
N VAL A 565 -7.99 5.91 6.44
CA VAL A 565 -6.78 5.47 7.15
C VAL A 565 -7.11 5.48 8.62
N ILE A 566 -7.13 4.31 9.25
CA ILE A 566 -7.59 4.12 10.63
C ILE A 566 -6.42 3.71 11.51
N HIS A 567 -6.12 4.55 12.49
CA HIS A 567 -5.24 4.22 13.60
C HIS A 567 -6.14 3.82 14.79
N PRO A 568 -6.27 2.52 15.12
CA PRO A 568 -7.07 2.11 16.25
C PRO A 568 -6.50 2.70 17.55
N VAL A 569 -7.29 3.55 18.22
CA VAL A 569 -6.94 4.08 19.53
C VAL A 569 -7.22 3.00 20.55
N ASN A 570 -6.30 2.20 20.87
CA ASN A 570 -6.12 1.34 22.04
C ASN A 570 -5.15 0.23 21.67
N ASP A 571 -3.93 0.62 21.58
CA ASP A 571 -2.88 -0.28 22.01
C ASP A 571 -2.86 -0.15 23.55
N PRO A 572 -3.28 -1.15 24.33
CA PRO A 572 -3.16 -1.10 25.78
C PRO A 572 -1.70 -0.88 26.23
N LEU A 573 -0.74 -1.02 25.33
CA LEU A 573 0.67 -0.69 25.56
C LEU A 573 0.97 0.81 25.42
N CYS A 574 0.15 1.60 24.72
CA CYS A 574 0.37 3.04 24.54
C CYS A 574 -0.39 3.93 25.54
N VAL A 575 -1.49 3.45 26.14
CA VAL A 575 -2.39 4.29 26.94
C VAL A 575 -1.84 4.66 28.33
N ASN A 576 -0.79 4.01 28.82
CA ASN A 576 -0.31 4.22 30.19
C ASN A 576 1.22 4.22 30.35
N MET A 577 1.99 4.34 29.30
CA MET A 577 3.45 4.43 29.42
C MET A 577 3.89 5.84 29.10
N PRO A 578 4.53 6.56 30.05
CA PRO A 578 5.17 7.83 29.75
C PRO A 578 6.25 7.62 28.67
N LEU A 579 6.38 8.58 27.72
CA LEU A 579 7.42 8.53 26.69
C LEU A 579 8.82 8.43 27.31
N PHE A 580 9.01 9.12 28.44
CA PHE A 580 10.27 9.15 29.17
C PHE A 580 10.04 8.64 30.59
N GLN A 581 10.94 7.77 31.05
CA GLN A 581 10.90 7.17 32.38
C GLN A 581 12.18 7.48 33.21
N THR A 582 13.12 8.21 32.64
CA THR A 582 14.40 8.54 33.25
C THR A 582 14.34 9.86 33.99
N LYS A 583 13.38 10.74 33.68
CA LYS A 583 13.18 12.08 34.25
C LYS A 583 11.71 12.38 34.43
N TYR A 584 11.38 13.23 35.42
CA TYR A 584 10.05 13.82 35.55
C TYR A 584 9.93 15.00 34.58
N THR A 585 9.01 14.93 33.65
CA THR A 585 8.82 15.93 32.58
C THR A 585 7.37 16.36 32.49
N ALA A 586 7.15 17.60 32.09
CA ALA A 586 5.85 18.17 31.78
C ALA A 586 5.95 19.10 30.57
N ASP A 587 4.83 19.65 30.11
CA ASP A 587 4.71 20.75 29.13
C ASP A 587 5.53 20.50 27.85
N PRO A 588 5.21 19.50 27.06
CA PRO A 588 5.99 19.16 25.86
C PRO A 588 5.85 20.24 24.78
N SER A 589 6.99 20.72 24.26
CA SER A 589 7.10 21.65 23.15
C SER A 589 7.77 20.98 21.96
N PRO A 590 7.01 20.43 21.00
CA PRO A 590 7.57 19.78 19.82
C PRO A 590 8.06 20.77 18.77
N LEU A 591 9.20 20.46 18.15
CA LEU A 591 9.76 21.18 17.01
C LEU A 591 10.32 20.18 15.99
N VAL A 592 9.90 20.28 14.74
CA VAL A 592 10.41 19.43 13.65
C VAL A 592 11.44 20.21 12.84
N VAL A 593 12.63 19.66 12.70
CA VAL A 593 13.71 20.21 11.86
C VAL A 593 14.26 19.09 10.98
N GLY A 594 14.05 19.20 9.67
CA GLY A 594 14.38 18.14 8.74
C GLY A 594 13.54 16.87 9.02
N ASP A 595 14.20 15.77 9.28
CA ASP A 595 13.60 14.46 9.60
C ASP A 595 13.55 14.17 11.11
N THR A 596 13.94 15.14 11.92
CA THR A 596 14.08 14.96 13.37
C THR A 596 13.01 15.78 14.11
N LEU A 597 12.29 15.11 15.00
CA LEU A 597 11.43 15.72 16.00
C LEU A 597 12.25 15.99 17.27
N PHE A 598 12.35 17.25 17.62
CA PHE A 598 12.88 17.72 18.90
C PHE A 598 11.74 17.96 19.86
N LEU A 599 11.85 17.45 21.09
CA LEU A 599 10.84 17.65 22.13
C LEU A 599 11.52 18.30 23.33
N TYR A 600 11.19 19.57 23.56
CA TYR A 600 11.62 20.30 24.74
C TYR A 600 10.57 20.13 25.83
N THR A 601 11.00 19.98 27.08
CA THR A 601 10.10 19.79 28.22
C THR A 601 10.53 20.62 29.42
N SER A 602 9.59 21.02 30.25
CA SER A 602 9.93 21.41 31.62
C SER A 602 10.41 20.18 32.39
N HIS A 603 11.18 20.43 33.49
CA HIS A 603 11.80 19.41 34.27
C HIS A 603 11.46 19.57 35.75
N ASP A 604 10.64 18.67 36.27
CA ASP A 604 10.42 18.57 37.70
C ASP A 604 11.62 17.90 38.38
N ALA A 605 12.27 18.60 39.29
CA ALA A 605 13.40 18.03 40.03
C ALA A 605 12.95 16.79 40.82
N SER A 606 13.78 15.75 40.80
CA SER A 606 13.55 14.58 41.66
C SER A 606 13.59 14.96 43.13
N PRO A 607 12.90 14.25 44.03
CA PRO A 607 12.97 14.53 45.48
C PRO A 607 14.38 14.60 46.04
N GLU A 608 15.33 13.90 45.43
CA GLU A 608 16.76 13.80 45.82
C GLU A 608 17.54 15.05 45.38
N ASP A 609 17.07 15.77 44.36
CA ASP A 609 17.71 16.94 43.77
C ASP A 609 17.16 18.28 44.33
N ILE A 610 16.20 18.23 45.27
CA ILE A 610 15.62 19.41 45.89
C ILE A 610 16.53 19.91 47.02
N PRO A 611 17.22 21.07 46.90
CA PRO A 611 18.32 21.45 47.74
C PRO A 611 17.94 21.84 49.18
N ASP A 612 16.75 22.31 49.47
CA ASP A 612 16.30 22.65 50.83
C ASP A 612 14.77 22.95 50.89
N GLU A 613 14.13 22.64 52.03
CA GLU A 613 12.70 22.92 52.26
C GLU A 613 12.33 24.41 52.19
N LYS A 614 13.29 25.31 52.24
CA LYS A 614 13.07 26.75 52.17
C LYS A 614 12.79 27.31 50.79
N GLU A 615 13.06 26.54 49.72
CA GLU A 615 12.84 26.97 48.33
C GLU A 615 11.50 26.53 47.76
N LYS A 616 10.69 25.82 48.52
CA LYS A 616 9.36 25.40 48.11
C LYS A 616 8.52 26.62 47.76
N ASN A 617 8.12 26.75 46.49
CA ASN A 617 7.05 27.69 46.14
C ASN A 617 5.74 27.19 46.77
N SER A 618 4.75 28.05 46.89
CA SER A 618 3.46 27.74 47.52
C SER A 618 2.69 26.61 46.77
N ALA A 619 3.09 26.25 45.55
CA ALA A 619 2.46 25.24 44.71
C ALA A 619 3.20 23.87 44.78
N GLY A 620 4.42 23.80 45.35
CA GLY A 620 5.17 22.53 45.50
C GLY A 620 5.91 22.07 44.27
N PHE A 621 6.06 22.90 43.25
CA PHE A 621 6.82 22.59 42.03
C PHE A 621 8.28 23.04 42.17
N PHE A 622 9.21 22.20 41.68
CA PHE A 622 10.68 22.47 41.70
C PHE A 622 11.22 22.30 40.30
N MET A 623 11.34 23.39 39.55
CA MET A 623 11.73 23.41 38.14
C MET A 623 12.84 24.46 37.94
N TYR A 624 14.01 24.01 37.48
CA TYR A 624 15.20 24.85 37.35
C TYR A 624 15.74 24.96 35.94
N ASP A 625 15.39 24.00 35.07
CA ASP A 625 15.92 23.85 33.73
C ASP A 625 14.89 23.20 32.78
N TRP A 626 15.26 23.13 31.52
CA TRP A 626 14.47 22.52 30.45
C TRP A 626 15.26 21.46 29.73
N LEU A 627 14.65 20.30 29.54
CA LEU A 627 15.24 19.14 28.92
C LEU A 627 14.95 19.09 27.42
N LEU A 628 15.82 18.39 26.69
CA LEU A 628 15.64 18.11 25.27
C LEU A 628 15.73 16.60 25.02
N TRP A 629 14.81 16.17 24.17
CA TRP A 629 14.75 14.83 23.61
C TRP A 629 14.67 14.93 22.10
N SER A 630 15.17 13.93 21.35
CA SER A 630 15.01 13.87 19.92
C SER A 630 14.71 12.47 19.41
N THR A 631 14.00 12.39 18.27
CA THR A 631 13.69 11.14 17.59
C THR A 631 13.52 11.39 16.09
N THR A 632 13.81 10.37 15.29
CA THR A 632 13.50 10.34 13.84
C THR A 632 12.38 9.37 13.50
N ASP A 633 11.90 8.58 14.46
CA ASP A 633 10.90 7.52 14.26
C ASP A 633 9.77 7.54 15.29
N MET A 634 9.81 8.45 16.28
CA MET A 634 8.87 8.58 17.42
C MET A 634 8.82 7.33 18.33
N VAL A 635 9.72 6.40 18.15
CA VAL A 635 9.83 5.15 18.91
C VAL A 635 11.12 5.16 19.74
N ASN A 636 12.24 5.47 19.09
CA ASN A 636 13.56 5.54 19.72
C ASN A 636 13.89 7.00 20.02
N TRP A 637 14.05 7.31 21.30
CA TRP A 637 14.32 8.67 21.77
C TRP A 637 15.74 8.79 22.32
N THR A 638 16.39 9.89 21.97
CA THR A 638 17.71 10.27 22.52
C THR A 638 17.53 11.39 23.54
N GLU A 639 18.00 11.18 24.77
CA GLU A 639 18.06 12.19 25.81
C GLU A 639 19.32 13.05 25.63
N HIS A 640 19.14 14.39 25.63
CA HIS A 640 20.23 15.36 25.49
C HIS A 640 20.53 16.12 26.82
N GLY A 641 19.74 15.86 27.87
CA GLY A 641 19.83 16.55 29.12
C GLY A 641 19.25 17.97 29.08
N ALA A 642 19.65 18.80 30.02
CA ALA A 642 19.21 20.20 30.10
C ALA A 642 19.91 21.05 29.03
N VAL A 643 19.11 21.73 28.20
CA VAL A 643 19.62 22.59 27.12
C VAL A 643 19.55 24.07 27.46
N ALA A 644 18.73 24.42 28.44
CA ALA A 644 18.57 25.77 28.97
C ALA A 644 18.15 25.69 30.45
N SER A 645 18.38 26.76 31.17
CA SER A 645 18.04 26.86 32.59
C SER A 645 17.69 28.29 32.97
N LEU A 646 17.12 28.47 34.15
CA LEU A 646 16.90 29.82 34.70
C LEU A 646 18.22 30.61 34.83
N LYS A 647 19.38 29.93 34.92
CA LYS A 647 20.71 30.58 35.04
C LYS A 647 21.14 31.28 33.75
N ASP A 648 20.54 30.94 32.62
CA ASP A 648 20.86 31.55 31.34
C ASP A 648 20.22 32.93 31.14
N PHE A 649 19.31 33.33 32.07
CA PHE A 649 18.71 34.68 32.12
C PHE A 649 19.44 35.52 33.15
N THR A 650 20.08 36.63 32.78
CA THR A 650 20.89 37.48 33.62
C THR A 650 20.07 38.37 34.58
N TRP A 651 18.79 38.64 34.22
CA TRP A 651 17.87 39.52 34.94
C TRP A 651 16.94 38.77 35.92
N ARG A 652 17.02 37.45 35.98
CA ARG A 652 16.20 36.62 36.86
C ARG A 652 16.39 36.94 38.34
N SER A 653 15.32 36.88 39.09
CA SER A 653 15.34 37.08 40.54
C SER A 653 14.97 35.82 41.36
N ARG A 654 14.58 34.73 40.70
CA ARG A 654 14.18 33.44 41.29
C ARG A 654 15.04 32.31 40.80
N GLU A 655 15.25 31.33 41.65
CA GLU A 655 16.03 30.11 41.31
C GLU A 655 15.14 28.92 40.96
N ASN A 656 13.80 29.05 41.11
CA ASN A 656 12.79 28.05 40.82
C ASN A 656 11.67 28.67 39.94
N GLY A 657 11.01 27.88 39.10
CA GLY A 657 9.89 28.31 38.26
C GLY A 657 10.22 28.31 36.76
N ALA A 658 11.03 27.37 36.30
CA ALA A 658 11.29 27.06 34.90
C ALA A 658 10.10 26.27 34.30
N TRP A 659 8.99 26.96 33.99
CA TRP A 659 7.73 26.31 33.59
C TRP A 659 7.61 26.16 32.09
N ALA A 660 6.41 25.91 31.58
CA ALA A 660 6.11 25.57 30.18
C ALA A 660 6.74 26.54 29.18
N ILE A 661 7.48 25.99 28.23
CA ILE A 661 8.18 26.73 27.17
C ILE A 661 7.64 26.42 25.78
N GLN A 662 8.02 27.24 24.82
CA GLN A 662 7.99 26.84 23.41
C GLN A 662 9.30 27.23 22.72
N THR A 663 9.80 26.29 21.92
CA THR A 663 10.93 26.54 21.00
C THR A 663 10.41 26.57 19.57
N VAL A 664 10.81 27.61 18.82
CA VAL A 664 10.49 27.76 17.39
C VAL A 664 11.76 28.00 16.58
N GLU A 665 11.75 27.56 15.32
CA GLU A 665 12.84 27.84 14.38
C GLU A 665 12.41 28.97 13.41
N ARG A 666 13.35 29.88 13.14
CA ARG A 666 13.20 30.84 12.06
C ARG A 666 14.56 31.23 11.48
N ASP A 667 14.68 31.15 10.17
CA ASP A 667 15.88 31.54 9.41
C ASP A 667 17.18 30.91 9.95
N GLY A 668 17.09 29.62 10.36
CA GLY A 668 18.21 28.85 10.89
C GLY A 668 18.59 29.17 12.34
N LYS A 669 17.78 29.97 13.05
CA LYS A 669 17.93 30.25 14.47
C LYS A 669 16.78 29.65 15.27
N TYR A 670 17.08 29.30 16.50
CA TYR A 670 16.16 28.67 17.44
C TYR A 670 15.87 29.63 18.59
N TYR A 671 14.59 29.88 18.82
CA TYR A 671 14.11 30.83 19.83
C TYR A 671 13.32 30.06 20.88
N LEU A 672 13.83 30.03 22.11
CA LEU A 672 13.18 29.37 23.24
C LEU A 672 12.55 30.45 24.13
N TYR A 673 11.22 30.50 24.14
CA TYR A 673 10.45 31.42 24.97
C TYR A 673 10.11 30.73 26.29
N ALA A 674 10.47 31.35 27.39
CA ALA A 674 10.35 30.75 28.71
C ALA A 674 9.73 31.72 29.72
N PRO A 675 8.76 31.29 30.52
CA PRO A 675 8.30 32.06 31.64
C PRO A 675 9.30 31.97 32.82
N LEU A 676 9.49 33.07 33.51
CA LEU A 676 10.17 33.12 34.78
C LEU A 676 9.15 33.54 35.85
N HIS A 677 8.60 32.58 36.55
CA HIS A 677 7.42 32.76 37.39
C HIS A 677 7.41 34.08 38.17
N GLY A 678 6.43 34.94 37.87
CA GLY A 678 6.26 36.26 38.46
C GLY A 678 7.20 37.35 37.94
N HIS A 679 7.99 37.08 36.91
CA HIS A 679 8.98 37.99 36.33
C HIS A 679 8.85 38.11 34.79
N GLY A 680 7.72 37.62 34.23
CA GLY A 680 7.41 37.71 32.82
C GLY A 680 8.01 36.58 32.00
N ILE A 681 8.04 36.76 30.68
CA ILE A 681 8.51 35.83 29.67
C ILE A 681 9.81 36.37 29.08
N GLY A 682 10.84 35.54 29.07
CA GLY A 682 12.11 35.79 28.39
C GLY A 682 12.23 34.99 27.08
N VAL A 683 13.27 35.31 26.31
CA VAL A 683 13.63 34.56 25.10
C VAL A 683 15.13 34.26 25.13
N LEU A 684 15.46 33.02 24.84
CA LEU A 684 16.84 32.59 24.62
C LEU A 684 17.02 32.22 23.16
N VAL A 685 18.20 32.45 22.59
CA VAL A 685 18.50 32.23 21.17
C VAL A 685 19.69 31.30 21.01
N SER A 686 19.60 30.40 20.03
CA SER A 686 20.68 29.51 19.62
C SER A 686 20.77 29.38 18.09
N ASP A 687 21.94 29.01 17.58
CA ASP A 687 22.17 28.62 16.17
C ASP A 687 21.95 27.10 15.95
N SER A 688 21.58 26.37 17.00
CA SER A 688 21.36 24.91 16.94
C SER A 688 20.16 24.51 17.82
N PRO A 689 19.37 23.50 17.43
CA PRO A 689 18.29 22.98 18.26
C PRO A 689 18.80 22.38 19.60
N TYR A 690 20.07 22.02 19.65
CA TYR A 690 20.72 21.48 20.84
C TYR A 690 21.27 22.55 21.79
N GLY A 691 21.12 23.82 21.45
CA GLY A 691 21.78 24.90 22.16
C GLY A 691 23.24 25.10 21.72
N PRO A 692 24.08 25.86 22.50
CA PRO A 692 23.72 26.53 23.74
C PRO A 692 22.77 27.72 23.48
N PHE A 693 21.75 27.82 24.30
CA PHE A 693 20.82 28.95 24.27
C PHE A 693 21.37 30.12 25.12
N ARG A 694 21.21 31.36 24.64
CA ARG A 694 21.74 32.55 25.30
C ARG A 694 20.70 33.66 25.33
N ASP A 695 20.64 34.43 26.38
CA ASP A 695 19.80 35.61 26.52
C ASP A 695 20.35 36.78 25.68
N PRO A 696 19.63 37.20 24.62
CA PRO A 696 20.04 38.32 23.77
C PRO A 696 19.67 39.68 24.33
N LEU A 697 18.72 39.74 25.28
CA LEU A 697 18.12 40.98 25.76
C LEU A 697 18.68 41.46 27.11
N GLY A 698 18.95 40.56 28.02
CA GLY A 698 19.30 40.87 29.39
C GLY A 698 18.13 41.48 30.22
N GLU A 699 16.88 41.31 29.68
CA GLU A 699 15.64 41.77 30.30
C GLU A 699 14.47 40.92 29.78
N PRO A 700 13.29 40.92 30.42
CA PRO A 700 12.11 40.23 29.93
C PRO A 700 11.68 40.75 28.55
N LEU A 701 11.29 39.83 27.64
CA LEU A 701 10.61 40.16 26.39
C LEU A 701 9.22 40.76 26.67
N VAL A 702 8.51 40.18 27.66
CA VAL A 702 7.20 40.63 28.12
C VAL A 702 7.18 40.49 29.64
N TRP A 703 6.74 41.56 30.31
CA TRP A 703 6.46 41.53 31.74
C TRP A 703 5.37 42.55 32.12
N GLN A 704 4.17 42.02 32.39
CA GLN A 704 3.06 42.79 32.92
C GLN A 704 3.15 42.79 34.44
N LYS A 705 3.87 43.75 35.00
CA LYS A 705 4.28 43.82 36.44
C LYS A 705 3.13 43.77 37.44
N GLU A 706 1.90 44.04 36.98
CA GLU A 706 0.68 44.02 37.78
C GLU A 706 0.11 42.59 37.90
N HIS A 707 0.65 41.66 37.13
CA HIS A 707 0.24 40.26 37.07
C HIS A 707 1.43 39.32 37.30
N TRP A 708 1.16 38.18 37.92
CA TRP A 708 2.15 37.10 37.99
C TRP A 708 2.06 36.12 36.78
N ASN A 709 1.05 36.25 35.99
CA ASN A 709 0.50 35.29 35.07
C ASN A 709 0.99 35.43 33.62
N ASP A 710 2.13 36.06 33.40
CA ASP A 710 2.86 35.96 32.13
C ASP A 710 3.60 34.63 32.08
N ILE A 711 2.86 33.55 31.73
CA ILE A 711 3.35 32.16 31.68
C ILE A 711 2.85 31.47 30.39
N ASP A 712 3.42 30.32 30.09
CA ASP A 712 3.02 29.40 29.03
C ASP A 712 2.98 30.06 27.65
N PRO A 713 4.10 30.63 27.16
CA PRO A 713 4.11 31.26 25.85
C PRO A 713 3.98 30.24 24.73
N THR A 714 3.14 30.57 23.74
CA THR A 714 3.11 29.90 22.44
C THR A 714 3.36 30.87 21.32
N VAL A 715 4.26 30.57 20.41
CA VAL A 715 4.64 31.42 19.29
C VAL A 715 4.33 30.73 17.98
N PHE A 716 3.68 31.45 17.10
CA PHE A 716 3.28 31.00 15.79
C PHE A 716 3.73 31.97 14.71
N VAL A 717 4.39 31.46 13.67
CA VAL A 717 4.76 32.25 12.49
C VAL A 717 3.80 31.89 11.35
N ASP A 718 3.05 32.90 10.88
CA ASP A 718 2.07 32.69 9.79
C ASP A 718 2.77 32.68 8.41
N ASP A 719 2.04 32.27 7.36
CA ASP A 719 2.54 32.17 5.99
C ASP A 719 3.07 33.46 5.40
N ASP A 720 2.59 34.61 5.90
CA ASP A 720 3.08 35.94 5.53
C ASP A 720 4.38 36.33 6.25
N GLY A 721 4.86 35.47 7.13
CA GLY A 721 6.05 35.70 7.95
C GLY A 721 5.82 36.54 9.21
N GLN A 722 4.59 36.92 9.52
CA GLN A 722 4.27 37.60 10.78
C GLN A 722 4.27 36.58 11.91
N ALA A 723 5.03 36.87 12.98
CA ALA A 723 5.03 36.07 14.20
C ALA A 723 4.06 36.66 15.23
N TYR A 724 3.36 35.78 15.92
CA TYR A 724 2.42 36.06 16.99
C TYR A 724 2.80 35.25 18.22
N MET A 725 2.69 35.86 19.41
CA MET A 725 2.85 35.19 20.69
C MET A 725 1.56 35.28 21.49
N TYR A 726 1.12 34.16 22.05
CA TYR A 726 -0.03 34.03 22.96
C TYR A 726 0.47 33.45 24.27
N TRP A 727 -0.14 33.83 25.41
CA TRP A 727 0.23 33.33 26.74
C TRP A 727 -0.84 33.66 27.80
N GLY A 728 -0.67 33.16 29.01
CA GLY A 728 -1.33 33.67 30.23
C GLY A 728 -2.20 32.69 30.99
N ASN A 729 -2.55 33.02 32.23
CA ASN A 729 -3.39 32.30 33.19
C ASN A 729 -4.12 33.27 34.12
N PRO A 730 -5.45 33.26 34.32
CA PRO A 730 -6.46 32.54 33.52
C PRO A 730 -6.94 33.37 32.31
N HIS A 731 -6.27 34.47 32.02
CA HIS A 731 -6.57 35.32 30.88
C HIS A 731 -5.54 35.12 29.79
N THR A 732 -6.01 35.07 28.57
CA THR A 732 -5.16 34.92 27.39
C THR A 732 -4.75 36.27 26.85
N TYR A 733 -3.47 36.52 26.70
CA TYR A 733 -2.88 37.68 26.07
C TYR A 733 -2.21 37.30 24.74
N TRP A 734 -2.08 38.30 23.87
CA TRP A 734 -1.33 38.13 22.64
C TRP A 734 -0.64 39.41 22.20
N CYS A 735 0.41 39.27 21.42
CA CYS A 735 1.07 40.37 20.72
C CYS A 735 1.65 39.87 19.39
N LYS A 736 2.04 40.81 18.53
CA LYS A 736 2.91 40.52 17.40
C LYS A 736 4.36 40.60 17.85
N LEU A 737 5.20 39.81 17.22
CA LEU A 737 6.65 39.90 17.34
C LEU A 737 7.23 40.51 16.06
N ASN A 738 8.29 41.29 16.19
CA ASN A 738 9.09 41.77 15.09
C ASN A 738 9.81 40.60 14.38
N LYS A 739 10.37 40.86 13.22
CA LYS A 739 11.11 39.83 12.44
C LYS A 739 12.32 39.27 13.18
N ASP A 740 12.86 39.99 14.14
CA ASP A 740 13.98 39.57 14.98
C ASP A 740 13.61 38.49 16.00
N MET A 741 12.29 38.26 16.19
CA MET A 741 11.74 37.27 17.15
C MET A 741 12.03 37.56 18.62
N ILE A 742 12.69 38.67 18.93
CA ILE A 742 13.14 39.05 20.28
C ILE A 742 12.63 40.42 20.71
N SER A 743 11.67 41.01 19.97
CA SER A 743 11.03 42.25 20.32
C SER A 743 9.55 42.25 19.94
N VAL A 744 8.73 42.94 20.73
CA VAL A 744 7.28 43.06 20.54
C VAL A 744 6.95 44.15 19.51
N ASP A 745 6.04 43.87 18.58
CA ASP A 745 5.51 44.79 17.61
C ASP A 745 4.09 45.22 18.00
N GLY A 746 3.96 46.42 18.54
CA GLY A 746 2.69 47.00 18.95
C GLY A 746 2.21 46.63 20.37
N PRO A 747 0.91 46.77 20.66
CA PRO A 747 0.38 46.57 22.00
C PRO A 747 0.18 45.12 22.37
N ILE A 748 0.30 44.82 23.66
CA ILE A 748 -0.19 43.56 24.26
C ILE A 748 -1.71 43.68 24.38
N THR A 749 -2.44 42.71 23.88
CA THR A 749 -3.92 42.71 23.87
C THR A 749 -4.42 41.47 24.61
N GLN A 750 -5.37 41.69 25.51
CA GLN A 750 -6.09 40.59 26.15
C GLN A 750 -7.18 40.08 25.21
N LEU A 751 -7.27 38.76 25.02
CA LEU A 751 -8.38 38.17 24.28
C LEU A 751 -9.69 38.22 25.08
N PRO A 752 -10.86 38.25 24.43
CA PRO A 752 -12.14 38.03 25.10
C PRO A 752 -12.13 36.70 25.88
N HIS A 753 -12.96 36.65 26.92
CA HIS A 753 -13.08 35.43 27.73
C HIS A 753 -13.31 34.18 26.87
N ILE A 754 -12.42 33.20 27.02
CA ILE A 754 -12.51 31.90 26.35
C ILE A 754 -13.10 30.93 27.36
N PRO A 755 -14.26 30.28 27.08
CA PRO A 755 -14.87 29.31 28.00
C PRO A 755 -13.94 28.16 28.30
N ASN A 756 -13.81 27.77 29.57
CA ASN A 756 -12.96 26.67 30.06
C ASN A 756 -11.44 26.87 29.91
N TYR A 757 -10.98 28.02 29.40
CA TYR A 757 -9.55 28.32 29.38
C TYR A 757 -9.04 28.53 30.80
N GLN A 758 -7.91 27.89 31.11
CA GLN A 758 -7.18 28.08 32.37
C GLN A 758 -5.76 28.56 32.09
N GLU A 759 -4.98 27.77 31.31
CA GLU A 759 -3.57 28.00 31.01
C GLU A 759 -3.13 27.14 29.83
N GLY A 760 -1.83 27.16 29.49
CA GLY A 760 -1.20 26.26 28.55
C GLY A 760 -1.66 26.42 27.09
N PRO A 761 -1.78 27.66 26.55
CA PRO A 761 -2.24 27.82 25.19
C PRO A 761 -1.24 27.25 24.19
N TRP A 762 -1.75 26.55 23.18
CA TRP A 762 -0.97 26.12 22.03
C TRP A 762 -1.65 26.56 20.74
N PHE A 763 -1.00 27.47 20.00
CA PHE A 763 -1.57 28.05 18.79
C PHE A 763 -0.98 27.39 17.55
N TYR A 764 -1.84 26.94 16.62
CA TYR A 764 -1.41 26.34 15.36
C TYR A 764 -2.40 26.60 14.22
N LYS A 765 -1.91 26.45 13.01
CA LYS A 765 -2.67 26.57 11.76
C LYS A 765 -2.77 25.20 11.09
N ARG A 766 -3.95 24.89 10.60
CA ARG A 766 -4.18 23.68 9.81
C ARG A 766 -4.95 24.02 8.53
N SER A 767 -4.39 23.57 7.40
CA SER A 767 -5.08 23.58 6.11
C SER A 767 -5.86 22.29 5.98
N LEU A 768 -7.19 22.36 5.98
CA LEU A 768 -8.07 21.18 5.97
C LEU A 768 -8.44 20.73 4.55
N THR A 769 -8.49 21.66 3.58
CA THR A 769 -8.88 21.38 2.19
C THR A 769 -8.44 22.48 1.23
N PRO A 770 -8.10 22.16 -0.02
CA PRO A 770 -7.95 23.18 -1.06
C PRO A 770 -9.26 23.93 -1.28
N GLY A 771 -9.21 25.28 -1.17
CA GLY A 771 -10.34 26.16 -1.39
C GLY A 771 -11.14 26.56 -0.16
N GLU A 772 -10.97 25.94 1.01
CA GLU A 772 -11.62 26.37 2.27
C GLU A 772 -10.76 27.31 3.10
N GLY A 773 -9.54 27.58 2.69
CA GLY A 773 -8.57 28.37 3.47
C GLY A 773 -8.02 27.58 4.66
N SER A 774 -7.07 28.19 5.35
CA SER A 774 -6.52 27.63 6.58
C SER A 774 -7.39 27.98 7.77
N LYS A 775 -7.50 27.07 8.75
CA LYS A 775 -8.12 27.34 10.04
C LYS A 775 -7.04 27.47 11.12
N TYR A 776 -7.27 28.39 12.03
CA TYR A 776 -6.40 28.62 13.18
C TYR A 776 -7.04 28.02 14.41
N TYR A 777 -6.25 27.38 15.23
CA TYR A 777 -6.68 26.70 16.45
C TYR A 777 -5.86 27.21 17.63
N LEU A 778 -6.53 27.37 18.76
CA LEU A 778 -5.93 27.58 20.07
C LEU A 778 -6.37 26.40 20.93
N ALA A 779 -5.45 25.46 21.18
CA ALA A 779 -5.64 24.38 22.15
C ALA A 779 -5.20 24.86 23.53
N PHE A 780 -5.79 24.31 24.58
CA PHE A 780 -5.46 24.61 25.95
C PHE A 780 -5.97 23.54 26.92
#